data_7c47b7ff847e4a118e655e14353ee221
#
_entry.id   7c47b7ff847e4a118e655e14353ee221
#
_cell.length_a   1.000
_cell.length_b   1.000
_cell.length_c   1.000
_cell.angle_alpha   90.00
_cell.angle_beta   90.00
_cell.angle_gamma   90.00
#
_symmetry.space_group_name_H-M   'P 1'
#
loop_
_entity.id
_entity.type
_entity.pdbx_description
1 polymer ?
#
loop_
_entity_poly.entity_id
_entity_poly.type
_entity_poly.pdbx_seq_one_letter_code
_entity_poly.pdbx_strand_id
1 'polypeptide(L)'
;MRQLRRQILGGGLVLGVIWVHGCGGDPETTQGGGAPFGGSGGAGATAGAAGTANGGTLNVDAGVGGTSTNDCPGGCPEGRFCSNGVCVLQTQCSADDDCQNDSHCEPGTGCVPWGNGEKDDTCQLAIPPGNFAPSIKCEFTQAPSGDAFPNHVDVQASPMVVNFNAQSGGTPSIVVPFTYTIPSGYAEGEGVVRVLRGNDCSLEANLGGGQAGYAGYIVSSAPVAVADLDGDKVAEVVARGADGHWVAFTRKSGSWGVLWTSADAISAACSSSGANSRCGEGWAGPSIHDLNDDSTPEVIVEGFVLNGLTGATLSGLPAGYATYGSGLNPVLANLDTDPNIELTNGALVWEWNSGAWVQESYYAGPAVGFVAVADFGPYGASLPATNPELALVSGGTLRVLAMDGSVVLGPVAVPGGGGGAPTISDYDGDGLPEVGVAGEAFLTVYDIDCTASPRAGGTCSAGNACDDSAGTPGPCPEGILWSRRTQDNSSNVTGSSVFDFEADGVAEVVYADECFVRVYEGTSGEVRFSQYRSSCTWYENPVVADTDGDFRADLVAPSNLACSDGVNGIPCGMLDAGVDSQFAGLRCQANADCASGVCDSGLCRCTATAECCVGGTDADCLEEGYACAAAPAGTPGTGNTCRAAHPHGVSGIRVYQDAHDSWVRSRTIWSQHAYAVTHINEDGTVPPRSTWQDNWLNPDLNNFRQNVPGVANGLATPDLTAGASTFACSAAGAELKAPICNRGAEPIGSGISVGFYADGNLACAATTSKALNPGECETVSCTWTDAPTSSEVDVTVIADDKSDRNECREANNQGTIPGVRCEPPA
;
A
#
# COMPACT_ATOMS: atom_id res chain seq x y z
N MET A 1 9.95 -31.59 -11.32
CA MET A 1 10.11 -31.70 -9.87
C MET A 1 9.95 -33.10 -9.24
N ARG A 2 9.55 -34.15 -9.94
CA ARG A 2 9.51 -35.55 -9.41
C ARG A 2 10.82 -36.31 -9.39
N GLN A 3 11.96 -35.75 -9.76
CA GLN A 3 13.25 -36.44 -9.85
C GLN A 3 14.26 -36.11 -8.73
N LEU A 4 13.98 -35.16 -7.84
CA LEU A 4 14.91 -34.83 -6.73
C LEU A 4 14.62 -35.55 -5.41
N ARG A 5 13.60 -36.39 -5.32
CA ARG A 5 13.26 -37.14 -4.08
C ARG A 5 13.93 -38.54 -3.95
N ARG A 6 15.00 -38.88 -4.67
CA ARG A 6 15.59 -40.22 -4.68
C ARG A 6 17.07 -40.33 -4.34
N GLN A 7 17.67 -39.39 -3.61
CA GLN A 7 19.09 -39.54 -3.23
C GLN A 7 19.46 -39.18 -1.78
N ILE A 8 18.57 -39.27 -0.81
CA ILE A 8 18.99 -39.26 0.62
C ILE A 8 18.25 -40.38 1.36
N LEU A 9 18.75 -41.62 1.20
CA LEU A 9 18.52 -42.72 2.12
C LEU A 9 19.65 -43.69 1.94
N GLY A 10 20.63 -43.60 2.82
CA GLY A 10 21.69 -44.61 2.95
C GLY A 10 22.91 -44.14 3.73
N GLY A 11 22.93 -44.41 4.99
CA GLY A 11 24.17 -44.28 5.78
C GLY A 11 23.96 -43.99 7.24
N GLY A 12 23.69 -44.99 8.03
CA GLY A 12 24.55 -45.49 9.05
C GLY A 12 24.37 -44.97 10.46
N LEU A 13 23.59 -45.71 11.25
CA LEU A 13 23.59 -45.65 12.73
C LEU A 13 25.01 -45.75 13.29
N VAL A 14 25.34 -44.86 14.24
CA VAL A 14 26.27 -45.16 15.33
C VAL A 14 25.67 -44.62 16.62
N LEU A 15 25.33 -45.59 17.50
CA LEU A 15 24.98 -45.36 18.90
C LEU A 15 26.20 -44.99 19.70
N GLY A 16 26.11 -43.92 20.51
CA GLY A 16 27.03 -43.62 21.58
C GLY A 16 26.28 -43.21 22.83
N VAL A 17 26.17 -44.15 23.75
CA VAL A 17 25.65 -43.94 25.10
C VAL A 17 26.79 -43.46 25.97
N ILE A 18 26.63 -42.34 26.70
CA ILE A 18 27.39 -42.09 27.93
C ILE A 18 26.51 -41.40 28.97
N TRP A 19 26.68 -41.86 30.16
CA TRP A 19 25.93 -41.77 31.39
C TRP A 19 25.98 -40.44 32.14
N VAL A 20 24.91 -40.29 32.92
CA VAL A 20 24.59 -39.32 33.96
C VAL A 20 25.48 -39.44 35.19
N HIS A 21 25.83 -38.34 35.83
CA HIS A 21 25.94 -38.13 37.29
C HIS A 21 25.68 -36.67 37.58
N GLY A 22 24.86 -36.34 38.31
CA GLY A 22 24.03 -36.00 39.37
C GLY A 22 24.75 -35.67 40.66
N CYS A 23 24.30 -34.60 41.31
CA CYS A 23 24.23 -34.19 42.72
C CYS A 23 24.23 -32.67 42.78
N GLY A 24 23.24 -31.95 43.26
CA GLY A 24 22.50 -32.11 44.51
C GLY A 24 22.99 -31.07 45.54
N GLY A 25 22.09 -30.12 45.92
CA GLY A 25 22.34 -29.30 47.07
C GLY A 25 21.67 -27.93 47.10
N ASP A 26 20.42 -27.84 47.50
CA ASP A 26 19.79 -26.72 48.20
C ASP A 26 20.12 -26.80 49.70
N PRO A 27 19.71 -25.88 50.58
CA PRO A 27 19.35 -24.43 50.49
C PRO A 27 20.06 -23.60 51.58
N GLU A 28 19.82 -22.28 51.65
CA GLU A 28 19.39 -21.60 52.89
C GLU A 28 19.13 -20.10 52.73
N THR A 29 18.06 -19.72 53.36
CA THR A 29 17.47 -18.43 53.64
C THR A 29 18.40 -17.49 54.43
N THR A 30 18.26 -16.15 54.20
CA THR A 30 18.14 -15.20 55.30
C THR A 30 17.43 -13.91 54.87
N GLN A 31 16.52 -13.52 55.73
CA GLN A 31 15.72 -12.31 55.76
C GLN A 31 16.53 -11.06 56.14
N GLY A 32 15.94 -9.90 55.79
CA GLY A 32 16.10 -8.59 56.44
C GLY A 32 16.13 -7.48 55.44
N GLY A 33 15.16 -6.64 55.32
CA GLY A 33 14.41 -5.90 56.28
C GLY A 33 14.81 -4.44 56.22
N GLY A 34 13.89 -3.53 55.76
CA GLY A 34 14.06 -2.10 55.97
C GLY A 34 13.58 -1.17 54.83
N ALA A 35 12.34 -0.81 54.85
CA ALA A 35 11.84 0.47 54.34
C ALA A 35 12.04 1.54 55.43
N PRO A 36 11.60 2.81 55.27
CA PRO A 36 11.27 3.67 54.12
C PRO A 36 11.88 5.09 54.22
N PHE A 37 11.66 5.96 53.25
CA PHE A 37 11.47 7.44 53.31
C PHE A 37 11.43 7.93 51.88
N GLY A 38 10.43 8.60 51.34
CA GLY A 38 9.57 9.64 51.91
C GLY A 38 9.87 10.99 51.31
N GLY A 39 8.94 11.54 50.56
CA GLY A 39 8.86 12.98 50.35
C GLY A 39 8.88 13.42 48.87
N SER A 40 7.72 13.62 48.28
CA SER A 40 7.02 14.91 48.11
C SER A 40 7.67 15.82 47.10
N GLY A 41 7.03 16.34 46.13
CA GLY A 41 5.84 17.04 45.86
C GLY A 41 5.94 17.58 44.45
N GLY A 42 5.01 17.59 43.62
CA GLY A 42 3.79 18.34 43.64
C GLY A 42 3.94 19.65 42.87
N ALA A 43 3.32 19.79 41.73
CA ALA A 43 2.64 21.02 41.37
C ALA A 43 1.86 20.81 40.07
N GLY A 44 0.57 20.75 40.20
CA GLY A 44 -0.40 20.90 39.16
C GLY A 44 -0.41 22.33 38.65
N ALA A 45 -0.68 22.44 37.35
CA ALA A 45 -1.09 23.68 36.72
C ALA A 45 -2.62 23.67 36.54
N THR A 46 -3.22 24.56 37.20
CA THR A 46 -4.65 24.85 37.19
C THR A 46 -5.10 25.50 35.90
N ALA A 47 -6.26 25.08 35.42
CA ALA A 47 -7.03 25.76 34.38
C ALA A 47 -7.32 27.22 34.79
N GLY A 48 -7.00 28.15 33.93
CA GLY A 48 -7.35 29.58 34.09
C GLY A 48 -8.69 29.86 33.40
N ALA A 49 -9.56 30.46 34.17
CA ALA A 49 -10.92 30.80 33.80
C ALA A 49 -11.02 31.92 32.77
N ALA A 50 -12.11 31.85 32.01
CA ALA A 50 -12.61 32.85 31.09
C ALA A 50 -12.65 34.27 31.65
N GLY A 51 -12.01 35.17 30.94
CA GLY A 51 -12.18 36.60 31.12
C GLY A 51 -13.05 37.18 30.00
N THR A 52 -14.21 37.68 30.39
CA THR A 52 -15.07 38.50 29.55
C THR A 52 -14.35 39.77 29.13
N ALA A 53 -14.14 40.00 27.85
CA ALA A 53 -13.68 41.25 27.29
C ALA A 53 -14.78 41.90 26.45
N ASN A 54 -15.13 43.10 26.82
CA ASN A 54 -16.06 44.04 26.18
C ASN A 54 -15.65 44.35 24.73
N GLY A 55 -16.67 44.60 23.92
CA GLY A 55 -16.56 45.03 22.52
C GLY A 55 -15.59 46.20 22.33
N GLY A 56 -14.69 46.00 21.41
CA GLY A 56 -13.82 46.99 20.82
C GLY A 56 -13.72 46.75 19.33
N THR A 57 -14.18 47.74 18.59
CA THR A 57 -13.98 47.80 17.12
C THR A 57 -12.51 47.63 16.77
N LEU A 58 -12.18 46.54 16.08
CA LEU A 58 -10.84 46.33 15.53
C LEU A 58 -10.70 47.13 14.23
N ASN A 59 -9.98 48.25 14.28
CA ASN A 59 -9.35 48.84 13.13
C ASN A 59 -8.17 47.94 12.71
N VAL A 60 -8.27 47.30 11.58
CA VAL A 60 -7.15 46.54 10.98
C VAL A 60 -6.31 47.53 10.20
N ASP A 61 -5.11 47.83 10.75
CA ASP A 61 -4.10 48.58 10.07
C ASP A 61 -3.39 47.73 9.01
N ALA A 62 -3.23 48.31 7.82
CA ALA A 62 -2.66 47.68 6.66
C ALA A 62 -1.18 47.32 6.82
N GLY A 63 -0.85 46.04 6.77
CA GLY A 63 0.53 45.52 6.61
C GLY A 63 0.67 44.79 5.28
N VAL A 64 1.40 45.37 4.43
CA VAL A 64 1.92 45.02 3.09
C VAL A 64 2.05 43.52 2.78
N GLY A 65 1.41 43.11 1.68
CA GLY A 65 1.95 42.08 0.80
C GLY A 65 1.19 40.76 0.67
N GLY A 66 0.15 40.76 -0.15
CA GLY A 66 -0.56 39.59 -0.63
C GLY A 66 -1.95 40.04 -1.06
N THR A 67 -2.27 40.05 -2.35
CA THR A 67 -3.58 40.39 -2.86
C THR A 67 -4.56 39.30 -2.41
N SER A 68 -5.30 39.53 -1.32
CA SER A 68 -6.42 38.69 -0.93
C SER A 68 -7.51 38.81 -1.98
N THR A 69 -7.90 37.71 -2.58
CA THR A 69 -8.96 37.62 -3.59
C THR A 69 -10.37 37.88 -3.03
N ASN A 70 -10.49 38.12 -1.73
CA ASN A 70 -11.76 38.34 -1.02
C ASN A 70 -12.15 39.83 -0.80
N ASP A 71 -11.52 40.76 -1.48
CA ASP A 71 -11.83 42.20 -1.30
C ASP A 71 -13.04 42.62 -2.13
N CYS A 72 -14.16 42.91 -1.45
CA CYS A 72 -15.25 43.66 -2.05
C CYS A 72 -15.02 45.16 -1.79
N PRO A 73 -14.63 45.97 -2.80
CA PRO A 73 -14.35 47.40 -2.65
C PRO A 73 -15.56 48.14 -2.10
N GLY A 74 -15.46 48.62 -0.86
CA GLY A 74 -16.56 49.35 -0.20
C GLY A 74 -17.36 48.51 0.80
N GLY A 75 -16.98 47.24 1.03
CA GLY A 75 -17.72 46.34 1.91
C GLY A 75 -19.00 45.81 1.32
N CYS A 76 -19.56 44.75 1.89
CA CYS A 76 -20.89 44.24 1.49
C CYS A 76 -22.02 44.87 2.34
N PRO A 77 -23.24 44.99 1.80
CA PRO A 77 -24.43 45.38 2.56
C PRO A 77 -24.68 44.44 3.73
N GLU A 78 -25.43 44.96 4.75
CA GLU A 78 -25.83 44.15 5.93
C GLU A 78 -26.53 42.86 5.48
N GLY A 79 -26.15 41.72 6.09
CA GLY A 79 -26.67 40.40 5.75
C GLY A 79 -26.01 39.75 4.51
N ARG A 80 -24.85 40.28 4.08
CA ARG A 80 -24.04 39.70 3.00
C ARG A 80 -22.59 39.64 3.41
N PHE A 81 -21.87 38.64 2.94
CA PHE A 81 -20.40 38.55 3.05
C PHE A 81 -19.72 38.60 1.67
N CYS A 82 -18.45 38.89 1.68
CA CYS A 82 -17.65 38.93 0.44
C CYS A 82 -17.06 37.55 0.14
N SER A 83 -17.40 37.00 -1.02
CA SER A 83 -16.72 35.80 -1.57
C SER A 83 -16.13 36.20 -2.94
N ASN A 84 -14.82 36.19 -3.10
CA ASN A 84 -14.08 36.52 -4.32
C ASN A 84 -14.54 37.80 -5.06
N GLY A 85 -14.71 38.87 -4.30
CA GLY A 85 -15.15 40.14 -4.85
C GLY A 85 -16.65 40.27 -5.12
N VAL A 86 -17.44 39.27 -4.79
CA VAL A 86 -18.92 39.23 -4.93
C VAL A 86 -19.56 39.23 -3.56
N CYS A 87 -20.59 40.11 -3.35
CA CYS A 87 -21.35 40.12 -2.11
C CYS A 87 -22.49 39.09 -2.17
N VAL A 88 -22.31 37.94 -1.59
CA VAL A 88 -23.29 36.86 -1.49
C VAL A 88 -24.13 36.94 -0.20
N LEU A 89 -25.32 36.36 -0.20
CA LEU A 89 -26.25 36.41 0.93
C LEU A 89 -25.64 35.53 2.08
N GLN A 90 -25.62 36.12 3.28
CA GLN A 90 -25.30 35.37 4.49
C GLN A 90 -26.51 34.57 4.95
N THR A 91 -26.42 33.26 4.91
CA THR A 91 -27.48 32.34 5.33
C THR A 91 -27.27 31.93 6.80
N GLN A 92 -28.35 31.62 7.51
CA GLN A 92 -28.25 30.96 8.79
C GLN A 92 -27.91 29.49 8.58
N CYS A 93 -27.07 28.95 9.45
CA CYS A 93 -26.57 27.58 9.33
C CYS A 93 -26.62 26.85 10.67
N SER A 94 -26.63 25.53 10.63
CA SER A 94 -26.47 24.64 11.76
C SER A 94 -25.22 23.78 11.63
N ALA A 95 -24.71 23.59 10.43
CA ALA A 95 -23.49 22.88 10.07
C ALA A 95 -22.87 23.52 8.81
N ASP A 96 -21.64 23.16 8.47
CA ASP A 96 -20.93 23.68 7.30
C ASP A 96 -21.61 23.25 5.99
N ASP A 97 -22.29 22.11 5.96
CA ASP A 97 -23.15 21.65 4.85
C ASP A 97 -24.23 22.64 4.43
N ASP A 98 -24.66 23.51 5.34
CA ASP A 98 -25.65 24.54 5.05
C ASP A 98 -25.02 25.74 4.30
N CYS A 99 -23.68 25.80 4.18
CA CYS A 99 -22.95 26.98 3.69
C CYS A 99 -22.43 26.76 2.26
N GLN A 100 -22.61 27.75 1.40
CA GLN A 100 -22.17 27.79 0.02
C GLN A 100 -21.21 28.97 -0.20
N ASN A 101 -20.64 29.06 -1.41
CA ASN A 101 -19.77 30.17 -1.82
C ASN A 101 -18.44 30.24 -1.05
N ASP A 102 -17.82 29.07 -0.79
CA ASP A 102 -16.56 28.94 -0.03
C ASP A 102 -16.68 29.55 1.37
N SER A 103 -17.63 29.03 2.15
CA SER A 103 -17.91 29.50 3.49
C SER A 103 -18.18 28.34 4.45
N HIS A 104 -18.04 28.60 5.77
CA HIS A 104 -18.31 27.68 6.85
C HIS A 104 -19.33 28.25 7.85
N CYS A 105 -19.87 27.41 8.70
CA CYS A 105 -20.88 27.80 9.68
C CYS A 105 -20.23 28.30 10.98
N GLU A 106 -20.49 29.58 11.32
CA GLU A 106 -20.15 30.11 12.65
C GLU A 106 -21.42 30.18 13.51
N PRO A 107 -21.48 29.44 14.63
CA PRO A 107 -22.69 29.38 15.47
C PRO A 107 -23.16 30.76 15.93
N GLY A 108 -24.41 31.11 15.61
CA GLY A 108 -25.05 32.38 15.95
C GLY A 108 -24.75 33.54 15.00
N THR A 109 -23.80 33.38 14.10
CA THR A 109 -23.45 34.36 13.02
C THR A 109 -24.06 33.94 11.69
N GLY A 110 -24.03 32.66 11.36
CA GLY A 110 -24.40 32.10 10.07
C GLY A 110 -23.16 31.81 9.23
N CYS A 111 -23.34 31.60 7.91
CA CYS A 111 -22.24 31.30 7.03
C CYS A 111 -21.26 32.48 6.93
N VAL A 112 -19.98 32.20 7.15
CA VAL A 112 -18.85 33.14 7.04
C VAL A 112 -17.82 32.60 6.05
N PRO A 113 -17.17 33.48 5.25
CA PRO A 113 -16.21 33.01 4.25
C PRO A 113 -15.00 32.37 4.88
N TRP A 114 -14.46 31.32 4.25
CA TRP A 114 -13.14 30.79 4.59
C TRP A 114 -12.07 31.84 4.28
N GLY A 115 -11.09 31.95 5.15
CA GLY A 115 -9.88 32.74 4.93
C GLY A 115 -8.91 32.06 3.95
N ASN A 116 -7.91 32.80 3.52
CA ASN A 116 -6.86 32.23 2.65
C ASN A 116 -6.03 31.22 3.44
N GLY A 117 -5.95 29.97 2.96
CA GLY A 117 -5.27 28.86 3.61
C GLY A 117 -5.97 28.29 4.83
N GLU A 118 -7.18 28.72 5.17
CA GLU A 118 -8.00 28.11 6.22
C GLU A 118 -8.61 26.80 5.75
N LYS A 119 -8.76 25.84 6.68
CA LYS A 119 -9.21 24.49 6.47
C LYS A 119 -9.84 23.92 7.74
N ASP A 120 -10.57 22.84 7.62
CA ASP A 120 -11.07 22.04 8.72
C ASP A 120 -10.20 20.81 8.97
N ASP A 121 -9.32 20.87 9.96
CA ASP A 121 -8.44 19.73 10.34
C ASP A 121 -9.22 18.57 10.99
N THR A 122 -10.51 18.72 11.24
CA THR A 122 -11.37 17.66 11.80
C THR A 122 -12.20 16.93 10.74
N CYS A 123 -12.03 17.28 9.46
CA CYS A 123 -12.70 16.64 8.34
C CYS A 123 -12.24 15.20 8.18
N GLN A 124 -13.13 14.23 8.37
CA GLN A 124 -12.82 12.81 8.37
C GLN A 124 -13.84 12.00 7.56
N LEU A 125 -13.37 10.98 6.88
CA LEU A 125 -14.23 10.01 6.19
C LEU A 125 -15.08 9.24 7.21
N ALA A 126 -16.38 9.22 6.99
CA ALA A 126 -17.28 8.34 7.75
C ALA A 126 -17.36 6.99 7.02
N ILE A 127 -16.52 6.04 7.40
CA ILE A 127 -16.60 4.69 6.85
C ILE A 127 -17.77 3.95 7.51
N PRO A 128 -18.78 3.50 6.76
CA PRO A 128 -19.82 2.66 7.32
C PRO A 128 -19.22 1.32 7.77
N PRO A 129 -19.45 0.85 9.01
CA PRO A 129 -18.91 -0.41 9.49
C PRO A 129 -19.24 -1.57 8.54
N GLY A 130 -18.24 -2.35 8.15
CA GLY A 130 -18.37 -3.52 7.28
C GLY A 130 -18.54 -3.23 5.79
N ASN A 131 -18.31 -2.01 5.34
CA ASN A 131 -18.30 -1.67 3.91
C ASN A 131 -16.92 -1.98 3.30
N PHE A 132 -16.69 -3.24 2.91
CA PHE A 132 -15.49 -3.70 2.25
C PHE A 132 -15.89 -4.39 0.95
N ALA A 133 -15.78 -3.67 -0.17
CA ALA A 133 -16.33 -4.09 -1.45
C ALA A 133 -15.31 -3.95 -2.61
N PRO A 134 -14.21 -4.74 -2.62
CA PRO A 134 -13.22 -4.66 -3.67
C PRO A 134 -13.81 -4.91 -5.06
N SER A 135 -13.47 -4.06 -6.01
CA SER A 135 -13.84 -4.16 -7.42
C SER A 135 -12.61 -3.95 -8.32
N ILE A 136 -12.61 -4.54 -9.52
CA ILE A 136 -11.51 -4.32 -10.47
C ILE A 136 -11.60 -2.89 -11.00
N LYS A 137 -10.57 -2.08 -10.71
CA LYS A 137 -10.37 -0.72 -11.25
C LYS A 137 -9.89 -0.78 -12.70
N CYS A 138 -8.83 -1.52 -12.93
CA CYS A 138 -8.26 -1.75 -14.25
C CYS A 138 -7.43 -3.04 -14.29
N GLU A 139 -7.11 -3.50 -15.51
CA GLU A 139 -6.25 -4.67 -15.70
C GLU A 139 -5.37 -4.55 -16.95
N PHE A 140 -4.18 -5.16 -16.87
CA PHE A 140 -3.30 -5.38 -18.02
C PHE A 140 -3.08 -6.89 -18.19
N THR A 141 -3.95 -7.53 -18.93
CA THR A 141 -3.96 -8.98 -19.18
C THR A 141 -3.56 -9.33 -20.62
N GLN A 142 -3.44 -8.34 -21.48
CA GLN A 142 -3.01 -8.48 -22.87
C GLN A 142 -2.26 -7.24 -23.35
N ALA A 143 -1.25 -7.45 -24.17
CA ALA A 143 -0.49 -6.36 -24.76
C ALA A 143 -1.32 -5.59 -25.80
N PRO A 144 -1.16 -4.25 -25.89
CA PRO A 144 -1.87 -3.45 -26.88
C PRO A 144 -1.43 -3.80 -28.31
N SER A 145 -2.32 -3.53 -29.28
CA SER A 145 -2.01 -3.80 -30.69
C SER A 145 -0.78 -3.02 -31.17
N GLY A 146 0.20 -3.73 -31.72
CA GLY A 146 1.46 -3.14 -32.21
C GLY A 146 2.56 -3.01 -31.16
N ASP A 147 2.35 -3.51 -29.95
CA ASP A 147 3.40 -3.61 -28.94
C ASP A 147 4.59 -4.47 -29.44
N ALA A 148 5.80 -4.08 -29.03
CA ALA A 148 7.03 -4.82 -29.37
C ALA A 148 7.06 -6.23 -28.74
N PHE A 149 6.33 -6.45 -27.66
CA PHE A 149 6.30 -7.67 -26.87
C PHE A 149 4.87 -8.22 -26.66
N PRO A 150 4.17 -8.62 -27.75
CA PRO A 150 2.75 -8.95 -27.68
C PRO A 150 2.41 -10.16 -26.79
N ASN A 151 3.40 -11.01 -26.49
CA ASN A 151 3.22 -12.22 -25.67
C ASN A 151 3.72 -12.06 -24.23
N HIS A 152 4.36 -10.94 -23.87
CA HIS A 152 4.86 -10.69 -22.51
C HIS A 152 3.73 -10.15 -21.66
N VAL A 153 2.94 -11.04 -21.12
CA VAL A 153 1.74 -10.72 -20.31
C VAL A 153 1.77 -11.36 -18.92
N ASP A 154 2.76 -12.21 -18.64
CA ASP A 154 2.90 -12.90 -17.35
C ASP A 154 3.82 -12.14 -16.39
N VAL A 155 3.47 -12.06 -15.13
CA VAL A 155 4.22 -11.40 -14.07
C VAL A 155 4.68 -12.41 -13.03
N GLN A 156 5.96 -12.37 -12.67
CA GLN A 156 6.62 -13.29 -11.73
C GLN A 156 7.37 -12.57 -10.60
N ALA A 157 7.17 -11.26 -10.46
CA ALA A 157 7.83 -10.43 -9.48
C ALA A 157 6.83 -9.44 -8.86
N SER A 158 7.12 -8.96 -7.66
CA SER A 158 6.32 -7.92 -7.01
C SER A 158 6.31 -6.64 -7.84
N PRO A 159 5.14 -6.03 -8.08
CA PRO A 159 5.05 -4.73 -8.72
C PRO A 159 5.56 -3.62 -7.79
N MET A 160 6.07 -2.54 -8.38
CA MET A 160 6.37 -1.29 -7.70
C MET A 160 5.39 -0.21 -8.16
N VAL A 161 5.13 0.75 -7.30
CA VAL A 161 4.29 1.93 -7.61
C VAL A 161 5.12 3.17 -7.37
N VAL A 162 5.08 4.11 -8.30
CA VAL A 162 5.82 5.38 -8.19
C VAL A 162 5.24 6.44 -9.11
N ASN A 163 5.23 7.68 -8.66
CA ASN A 163 4.82 8.81 -9.49
C ASN A 163 6.04 9.47 -10.17
N PHE A 164 6.29 9.15 -11.44
CA PHE A 164 7.37 9.76 -12.24
C PHE A 164 7.14 11.25 -12.55
N ASN A 165 6.01 11.82 -12.20
CA ASN A 165 5.66 13.22 -12.41
C ASN A 165 5.14 13.87 -11.11
N ALA A 166 5.57 13.40 -9.93
CA ALA A 166 5.12 13.87 -8.62
C ALA A 166 5.21 15.41 -8.49
N GLN A 167 6.27 16.01 -9.04
CA GLN A 167 6.47 17.47 -9.03
C GLN A 167 5.41 18.25 -9.83
N SER A 168 4.68 17.61 -10.72
CA SER A 168 3.65 18.21 -11.58
C SER A 168 2.24 17.68 -11.34
N GLY A 169 2.04 16.89 -10.27
CA GLY A 169 0.74 16.31 -9.97
C GLY A 169 0.32 15.22 -10.97
N GLY A 170 1.29 14.46 -11.49
CA GLY A 170 1.01 13.35 -12.42
C GLY A 170 0.45 12.12 -11.70
N THR A 171 -0.20 11.27 -12.48
CA THR A 171 -0.70 9.96 -12.01
C THR A 171 0.47 9.01 -11.74
N PRO A 172 0.47 8.23 -10.65
CA PRO A 172 1.42 7.17 -10.42
C PRO A 172 1.41 6.10 -11.52
N SER A 173 2.51 5.36 -11.61
CA SER A 173 2.69 4.25 -12.55
C SER A 173 3.00 2.96 -11.81
N ILE A 174 2.53 1.84 -12.35
CA ILE A 174 2.88 0.49 -11.89
C ILE A 174 4.06 0.01 -12.73
N VAL A 175 5.13 -0.43 -12.07
CA VAL A 175 6.40 -0.83 -12.71
C VAL A 175 6.73 -2.25 -12.33
N VAL A 176 6.77 -3.16 -13.31
CA VAL A 176 7.02 -4.57 -13.02
C VAL A 176 7.60 -5.30 -14.26
N PRO A 177 8.48 -6.30 -14.08
CA PRO A 177 8.94 -7.15 -15.15
C PRO A 177 7.84 -8.08 -15.67
N PHE A 178 7.70 -8.15 -17.00
CA PHE A 178 6.82 -9.07 -17.69
C PHE A 178 7.60 -10.08 -18.52
N THR A 179 7.08 -11.29 -18.60
CA THR A 179 7.57 -12.37 -19.45
C THR A 179 6.44 -13.08 -20.18
N TYR A 180 6.69 -14.22 -20.76
CA TYR A 180 5.69 -15.08 -21.38
C TYR A 180 5.81 -16.51 -20.92
N THR A 181 4.67 -17.16 -20.76
CA THR A 181 4.59 -18.59 -20.41
C THR A 181 4.56 -19.44 -21.69
N ILE A 182 5.18 -20.58 -21.62
CA ILE A 182 5.18 -21.61 -22.67
C ILE A 182 4.69 -22.93 -22.09
N PRO A 183 4.14 -23.85 -22.93
CA PRO A 183 3.55 -25.11 -22.45
C PRO A 183 4.46 -26.04 -21.63
N SER A 184 5.74 -25.79 -21.57
CA SER A 184 6.72 -26.62 -20.85
C SER A 184 7.71 -25.83 -19.99
N GLY A 185 7.43 -24.59 -19.68
CA GLY A 185 8.33 -23.75 -18.87
C GLY A 185 8.00 -22.26 -18.93
N TYR A 186 8.96 -21.46 -18.55
CA TYR A 186 8.90 -20.01 -18.49
C TYR A 186 10.22 -19.41 -18.96
N ALA A 187 10.17 -18.19 -19.45
CA ALA A 187 11.30 -17.49 -20.07
C ALA A 187 11.83 -16.40 -19.10
N GLU A 188 12.34 -16.81 -17.91
CA GLU A 188 12.84 -15.91 -16.88
C GLU A 188 13.85 -14.88 -17.41
N GLY A 189 14.72 -15.27 -18.30
CA GLY A 189 15.77 -14.42 -18.88
C GLY A 189 15.37 -13.67 -20.15
N GLU A 190 14.09 -13.60 -20.49
CA GLU A 190 13.57 -12.85 -21.64
C GLU A 190 12.50 -11.82 -21.22
N GLY A 191 12.54 -11.35 -20.01
CA GLY A 191 11.60 -10.34 -19.51
C GLY A 191 11.89 -8.93 -20.03
N VAL A 192 10.88 -8.08 -19.94
CA VAL A 192 10.96 -6.64 -20.14
C VAL A 192 10.23 -5.96 -18.97
N VAL A 193 10.71 -4.81 -18.51
CA VAL A 193 9.95 -4.02 -17.55
C VAL A 193 8.88 -3.26 -18.30
N ARG A 194 7.64 -3.37 -17.85
CA ARG A 194 6.54 -2.52 -18.29
C ARG A 194 6.28 -1.43 -17.26
N VAL A 195 6.07 -0.23 -17.75
CA VAL A 195 5.54 0.90 -17.01
C VAL A 195 4.10 1.08 -17.45
N LEU A 196 3.16 0.90 -16.52
CA LEU A 196 1.72 1.00 -16.76
C LEU A 196 1.15 2.21 -16.01
N ARG A 197 0.20 2.92 -16.59
CA ARG A 197 -0.55 3.94 -15.86
C ARG A 197 -1.36 3.32 -14.74
N GLY A 198 -1.33 3.90 -13.56
CA GLY A 198 -2.07 3.35 -12.46
C GLY A 198 -3.59 3.50 -12.55
N ASN A 199 -4.08 4.58 -13.19
CA ASN A 199 -5.51 4.86 -13.29
C ASN A 199 -6.28 3.98 -14.29
N ASP A 200 -5.62 3.47 -15.35
CA ASP A 200 -6.28 2.71 -16.42
C ASP A 200 -5.50 1.48 -16.89
N CYS A 201 -4.39 1.16 -16.24
CA CYS A 201 -3.47 0.07 -16.56
C CYS A 201 -2.90 0.13 -17.99
N SER A 202 -3.02 1.25 -18.71
CA SER A 202 -2.52 1.36 -20.08
C SER A 202 -0.99 1.38 -20.11
N LEU A 203 -0.41 0.80 -21.16
CA LEU A 203 1.04 0.73 -21.32
C LEU A 203 1.64 2.12 -21.61
N GLU A 204 2.53 2.60 -20.75
CA GLU A 204 3.31 3.82 -20.99
C GLU A 204 4.64 3.53 -21.70
N ALA A 205 5.37 2.50 -21.25
CA ALA A 205 6.67 2.17 -21.80
C ALA A 205 7.05 0.69 -21.60
N ASN A 206 7.93 0.22 -22.48
CA ASN A 206 8.70 -1.01 -22.31
C ASN A 206 10.17 -0.65 -22.09
N LEU A 207 10.83 -1.25 -21.08
CA LEU A 207 12.25 -1.06 -20.79
C LEU A 207 12.98 -2.39 -20.93
N GLY A 208 14.08 -2.41 -21.68
CA GLY A 208 14.82 -3.65 -22.02
C GLY A 208 14.35 -4.33 -23.31
N GLY A 209 15.01 -5.39 -23.70
CA GLY A 209 14.71 -6.11 -24.94
C GLY A 209 14.89 -5.29 -26.22
N GLY A 210 15.80 -4.31 -26.22
CA GLY A 210 16.01 -3.37 -27.33
C GLY A 210 15.22 -2.06 -27.18
N GLN A 211 14.40 -1.90 -26.14
CA GLN A 211 13.67 -0.67 -25.84
C GLN A 211 14.43 0.17 -24.80
N ALA A 212 14.09 1.46 -24.72
CA ALA A 212 14.71 2.42 -23.80
C ALA A 212 16.25 2.43 -23.83
N GLY A 213 16.87 2.11 -24.98
CA GLY A 213 18.33 2.12 -25.15
C GLY A 213 19.06 0.91 -24.57
N TYR A 214 18.39 -0.07 -23.97
CA TYR A 214 19.00 -1.29 -23.45
C TYR A 214 18.69 -2.51 -24.33
N ALA A 215 19.74 -3.09 -24.95
CA ALA A 215 19.59 -4.21 -25.89
C ALA A 215 19.30 -5.56 -25.20
N GLY A 216 19.67 -5.69 -23.91
CA GLY A 216 19.48 -6.90 -23.12
C GLY A 216 18.05 -7.10 -22.65
N TYR A 217 17.69 -8.33 -22.34
CA TYR A 217 16.46 -8.65 -21.63
C TYR A 217 16.64 -8.49 -20.12
N ILE A 218 15.52 -8.40 -19.39
CA ILE A 218 15.45 -8.30 -17.95
C ILE A 218 15.07 -9.67 -17.37
N VAL A 219 15.52 -9.97 -16.17
CA VAL A 219 15.09 -11.15 -15.42
C VAL A 219 13.68 -10.91 -14.89
N SER A 220 12.71 -11.68 -15.36
CA SER A 220 11.29 -11.45 -15.05
C SER A 220 10.89 -11.83 -13.64
N SER A 221 11.63 -12.72 -12.99
CA SER A 221 11.37 -13.19 -11.63
C SER A 221 12.03 -12.33 -10.54
N ALA A 222 12.89 -11.37 -10.92
CA ALA A 222 13.53 -10.43 -10.00
C ALA A 222 12.69 -9.13 -9.93
N PRO A 223 12.16 -8.72 -8.75
CA PRO A 223 11.54 -7.42 -8.59
C PRO A 223 12.49 -6.29 -8.97
N VAL A 224 11.95 -5.20 -9.48
CA VAL A 224 12.71 -3.94 -9.67
C VAL A 224 12.73 -3.15 -8.36
N ALA A 225 13.56 -2.09 -8.30
CA ALA A 225 13.40 -1.03 -7.33
C ALA A 225 13.32 0.32 -8.04
N VAL A 226 12.63 1.29 -7.43
CA VAL A 226 12.39 2.61 -7.99
C VAL A 226 12.73 3.69 -6.97
N ALA A 227 13.58 4.64 -7.35
CA ALA A 227 13.94 5.82 -6.56
C ALA A 227 14.66 6.85 -7.43
N ASP A 228 14.70 8.10 -7.00
CA ASP A 228 15.51 9.17 -7.61
C ASP A 228 17.00 8.91 -7.31
N LEU A 229 17.76 8.49 -8.31
CA LEU A 229 19.19 8.17 -8.20
C LEU A 229 20.09 9.32 -8.62
N ASP A 230 19.62 10.26 -9.43
CA ASP A 230 20.45 11.33 -9.99
C ASP A 230 20.08 12.74 -9.48
N GLY A 231 19.11 12.83 -8.57
CA GLY A 231 18.72 14.06 -7.88
C GLY A 231 17.82 14.98 -8.70
N ASP A 232 17.25 14.49 -9.81
CA ASP A 232 16.39 15.30 -10.68
C ASP A 232 14.90 15.27 -10.28
N LYS A 233 14.56 14.49 -9.23
CA LYS A 233 13.22 14.26 -8.66
C LYS A 233 12.29 13.48 -9.58
N VAL A 234 12.85 12.71 -10.48
CA VAL A 234 12.15 11.69 -11.26
C VAL A 234 12.81 10.36 -10.95
N ALA A 235 12.04 9.43 -10.42
CA ALA A 235 12.59 8.14 -10.02
C ALA A 235 13.17 7.37 -11.22
N GLU A 236 14.28 6.67 -10.99
CA GLU A 236 14.84 5.66 -11.89
C GLU A 236 14.25 4.29 -11.57
N VAL A 237 14.37 3.40 -12.56
CA VAL A 237 13.99 1.98 -12.43
C VAL A 237 15.25 1.12 -12.50
N VAL A 238 15.57 0.43 -11.41
CA VAL A 238 16.72 -0.49 -11.36
C VAL A 238 16.25 -1.92 -11.56
N ALA A 239 16.83 -2.60 -12.56
CA ALA A 239 16.43 -3.94 -12.96
C ALA A 239 17.64 -4.85 -13.16
N ARG A 240 17.44 -6.18 -12.99
CA ARG A 240 18.44 -7.20 -13.25
C ARG A 240 18.45 -7.57 -14.73
N GLY A 241 19.57 -7.36 -15.42
CA GLY A 241 19.78 -7.86 -16.79
C GLY A 241 19.99 -9.38 -16.82
N ALA A 242 19.48 -10.02 -17.86
CA ALA A 242 19.64 -11.46 -18.07
C ALA A 242 21.09 -11.91 -18.32
N ASP A 243 21.98 -10.99 -18.65
CA ASP A 243 23.42 -11.19 -18.82
C ASP A 243 24.22 -11.10 -17.51
N GLY A 244 23.53 -10.85 -16.38
CA GLY A 244 24.11 -10.72 -15.05
C GLY A 244 24.54 -9.30 -14.68
N HIS A 245 24.41 -8.35 -15.59
CA HIS A 245 24.57 -6.93 -15.28
C HIS A 245 23.29 -6.35 -14.66
N TRP A 246 23.43 -5.26 -13.92
CA TRP A 246 22.31 -4.44 -13.44
C TRP A 246 22.19 -3.21 -14.31
N VAL A 247 20.98 -2.73 -14.52
CA VAL A 247 20.68 -1.56 -15.35
C VAL A 247 19.73 -0.62 -14.63
N ALA A 248 20.03 0.69 -14.65
CA ALA A 248 19.11 1.72 -14.26
C ALA A 248 18.57 2.44 -15.49
N PHE A 249 17.25 2.55 -15.55
CA PHE A 249 16.54 3.31 -16.57
C PHE A 249 16.10 4.64 -16.00
N THR A 250 16.29 5.72 -16.74
CA THR A 250 15.88 7.08 -16.37
C THR A 250 14.91 7.66 -17.39
N ARG A 251 14.07 8.59 -16.96
CA ARG A 251 13.10 9.29 -17.80
C ARG A 251 13.43 10.78 -17.90
N LYS A 252 14.26 11.15 -18.87
CA LYS A 252 14.66 12.54 -19.09
C LYS A 252 13.81 13.21 -20.17
N SER A 253 13.27 14.39 -19.84
CA SER A 253 12.41 15.16 -20.77
C SER A 253 11.26 14.32 -21.37
N GLY A 254 10.67 13.43 -20.57
CA GLY A 254 9.57 12.57 -20.97
C GLY A 254 9.95 11.33 -21.79
N SER A 255 11.23 11.09 -22.04
CA SER A 255 11.73 9.94 -22.82
C SER A 255 12.57 9.00 -21.96
N TRP A 256 12.29 7.71 -22.04
CA TRP A 256 13.05 6.68 -21.35
C TRP A 256 14.40 6.40 -22.02
N GLY A 257 15.42 6.16 -21.20
CA GLY A 257 16.75 5.79 -21.62
C GLY A 257 17.50 5.05 -20.51
N VAL A 258 18.73 4.62 -20.79
CA VAL A 258 19.61 4.02 -19.78
C VAL A 258 20.35 5.14 -19.05
N LEU A 259 20.28 5.18 -17.72
CA LEU A 259 21.16 5.99 -16.88
C LEU A 259 22.55 5.33 -16.85
N TRP A 260 22.59 4.07 -16.48
CA TRP A 260 23.80 3.24 -16.48
C TRP A 260 23.50 1.74 -16.64
N THR A 261 24.53 0.98 -17.03
CA THR A 261 24.62 -0.48 -16.89
C THR A 261 25.86 -0.74 -16.05
N SER A 262 25.78 -1.62 -15.04
CA SER A 262 26.90 -1.94 -14.19
C SER A 262 28.10 -2.45 -15.01
N ALA A 263 29.31 -2.02 -14.62
CA ALA A 263 30.50 -2.45 -15.34
C ALA A 263 30.79 -3.94 -15.17
N ASP A 264 30.47 -4.48 -14.00
CA ASP A 264 30.67 -5.88 -13.64
C ASP A 264 29.35 -6.64 -13.74
N ALA A 265 29.40 -7.87 -14.22
CA ALA A 265 28.31 -8.83 -14.12
C ALA A 265 28.35 -9.44 -12.71
N ILE A 266 27.69 -8.77 -11.75
CA ILE A 266 27.73 -9.16 -10.33
C ILE A 266 26.72 -10.26 -9.99
N SER A 267 25.78 -10.54 -10.87
CA SER A 267 24.85 -11.66 -10.76
C SER A 267 25.15 -12.74 -11.82
N ALA A 268 24.71 -13.95 -11.58
CA ALA A 268 24.84 -15.01 -12.58
C ALA A 268 24.01 -14.68 -13.83
N ALA A 269 24.59 -14.85 -15.01
CA ALA A 269 23.86 -14.76 -16.26
C ALA A 269 22.85 -15.91 -16.39
N CYS A 270 21.71 -15.64 -17.01
CA CYS A 270 20.71 -16.67 -17.29
C CYS A 270 21.25 -17.74 -18.23
N SER A 271 20.91 -18.98 -17.98
CA SER A 271 21.28 -20.11 -18.85
C SER A 271 20.48 -20.05 -20.14
N SER A 272 21.10 -19.83 -21.26
CA SER A 272 20.51 -19.81 -22.61
C SER A 272 19.39 -18.82 -22.86
N SER A 273 19.29 -18.37 -24.12
CA SER A 273 18.14 -17.60 -24.62
C SER A 273 17.00 -18.54 -24.99
N GLY A 274 15.75 -18.04 -24.91
CA GLY A 274 14.53 -18.73 -25.37
C GLY A 274 13.74 -19.38 -24.24
N ALA A 275 12.79 -20.16 -24.66
CA ALA A 275 11.73 -20.76 -23.89
C ALA A 275 12.13 -21.74 -22.76
N ASN A 276 13.18 -21.59 -22.06
CA ASN A 276 13.64 -22.29 -20.86
C ASN A 276 14.88 -21.61 -20.28
N SER A 277 15.01 -20.30 -20.48
CA SER A 277 16.06 -19.53 -19.82
C SER A 277 15.80 -19.52 -18.33
N ARG A 278 16.73 -20.10 -17.57
CA ARG A 278 16.71 -20.14 -16.10
C ARG A 278 17.77 -19.18 -15.59
N CYS A 279 17.39 -18.37 -14.64
CA CYS A 279 18.27 -17.39 -14.00
C CYS A 279 18.53 -17.80 -12.55
N GLY A 280 19.07 -18.99 -12.32
CA GLY A 280 19.22 -19.58 -10.98
C GLY A 280 19.69 -18.57 -9.94
N GLU A 281 19.12 -18.63 -8.74
CA GLU A 281 19.30 -17.67 -7.62
C GLU A 281 18.97 -16.21 -8.03
N GLY A 282 18.06 -16.00 -8.97
CA GLY A 282 17.82 -14.76 -9.65
C GLY A 282 16.51 -14.06 -9.30
N TRP A 283 15.86 -14.44 -8.22
CA TRP A 283 14.54 -13.88 -7.85
C TRP A 283 14.64 -12.66 -6.94
N ALA A 284 15.82 -12.38 -6.36
CA ALA A 284 16.02 -11.20 -5.54
C ALA A 284 16.13 -9.92 -6.38
N GLY A 285 15.42 -8.88 -5.95
CA GLY A 285 15.54 -7.52 -6.44
C GLY A 285 16.55 -6.69 -5.66
N PRO A 286 16.79 -5.44 -6.05
CA PRO A 286 17.66 -4.53 -5.33
C PRO A 286 16.93 -3.81 -4.20
N SER A 287 17.70 -3.20 -3.29
CA SER A 287 17.26 -2.17 -2.36
C SER A 287 18.04 -0.88 -2.62
N ILE A 288 17.46 0.28 -2.34
CA ILE A 288 18.05 1.59 -2.62
C ILE A 288 18.04 2.42 -1.34
N HIS A 289 19.24 2.91 -0.93
CA HIS A 289 19.43 3.70 0.28
C HIS A 289 20.61 4.65 0.12
N ASP A 290 20.56 5.83 0.74
CA ASP A 290 21.72 6.71 0.87
C ASP A 290 22.51 6.30 2.12
N LEU A 291 23.52 5.43 1.93
CA LEU A 291 24.30 4.83 3.00
C LEU A 291 25.35 5.73 3.62
N ASN A 292 25.67 6.87 2.98
CA ASN A 292 26.82 7.67 3.30
C ASN A 292 26.53 9.17 3.44
N ASP A 293 25.27 9.61 3.33
CA ASP A 293 24.78 10.99 3.39
C ASP A 293 25.38 11.90 2.30
N ASP A 294 25.72 11.38 1.12
CA ASP A 294 26.24 12.20 0.02
C ASP A 294 25.15 12.66 -0.96
N SER A 295 23.89 12.33 -0.67
CA SER A 295 22.70 12.60 -1.50
C SER A 295 22.69 11.87 -2.85
N THR A 296 23.53 10.86 -2.98
CA THR A 296 23.52 9.93 -4.12
C THR A 296 23.22 8.55 -3.58
N PRO A 297 21.97 8.04 -3.71
CA PRO A 297 21.64 6.75 -3.14
C PRO A 297 22.51 5.63 -3.70
N GLU A 298 22.83 4.65 -2.87
CA GLU A 298 23.44 3.39 -3.30
C GLU A 298 22.36 2.38 -3.68
N VAL A 299 22.71 1.52 -4.65
CA VAL A 299 21.91 0.35 -5.03
C VAL A 299 22.56 -0.89 -4.43
N ILE A 300 21.83 -1.58 -3.56
CA ILE A 300 22.31 -2.78 -2.88
C ILE A 300 21.68 -4.00 -3.55
N VAL A 301 22.53 -4.94 -4.00
CA VAL A 301 22.13 -6.18 -4.65
C VAL A 301 22.69 -7.34 -3.85
N GLU A 302 21.85 -8.09 -3.17
CA GLU A 302 22.25 -9.00 -2.11
C GLU A 302 23.12 -8.27 -1.07
N GLY A 303 24.41 -8.28 -1.19
CA GLY A 303 25.33 -7.50 -0.36
C GLY A 303 26.36 -6.69 -1.17
N PHE A 304 26.27 -6.70 -2.52
CA PHE A 304 27.04 -5.78 -3.35
C PHE A 304 26.45 -4.38 -3.22
N VAL A 305 27.30 -3.37 -3.25
CA VAL A 305 26.91 -1.95 -3.23
C VAL A 305 27.38 -1.28 -4.50
N LEU A 306 26.45 -0.67 -5.22
CA LEU A 306 26.68 0.10 -6.44
C LEU A 306 26.40 1.57 -6.18
N ASN A 307 27.14 2.45 -6.78
CA ASN A 307 26.83 3.88 -6.82
C ASN A 307 25.59 4.13 -7.68
N GLY A 308 24.54 4.74 -7.13
CA GLY A 308 23.25 4.91 -7.82
C GLY A 308 23.31 5.81 -9.06
N LEU A 309 24.24 6.77 -9.11
CA LEU A 309 24.37 7.66 -10.25
C LEU A 309 25.13 7.02 -11.44
N THR A 310 26.05 6.07 -11.17
CA THR A 310 27.01 5.58 -12.19
C THR A 310 26.97 4.06 -12.41
N GLY A 311 26.35 3.30 -11.53
CA GLY A 311 26.36 1.83 -11.55
C GLY A 311 27.74 1.21 -11.23
N ALA A 312 28.70 1.99 -10.77
CA ALA A 312 30.03 1.51 -10.40
C ALA A 312 29.95 0.72 -9.08
N THR A 313 30.63 -0.44 -9.03
CA THR A 313 30.73 -1.24 -7.80
C THR A 313 31.58 -0.49 -6.77
N LEU A 314 30.97 -0.13 -5.63
CA LEU A 314 31.61 0.48 -4.47
C LEU A 314 32.16 -0.58 -3.51
N SER A 315 31.37 -1.64 -3.26
CA SER A 315 31.77 -2.76 -2.42
C SER A 315 31.25 -4.08 -2.95
N GLY A 316 32.00 -5.15 -2.74
CA GLY A 316 31.56 -6.52 -2.98
C GLY A 316 30.76 -7.10 -1.82
N LEU A 317 30.43 -8.40 -1.93
CA LEU A 317 29.74 -9.11 -0.85
C LEU A 317 30.52 -9.00 0.47
N PRO A 318 29.84 -8.74 1.60
CA PRO A 318 30.51 -8.73 2.90
C PRO A 318 31.04 -10.12 3.28
N ALA A 319 32.10 -10.13 4.08
CA ALA A 319 32.71 -11.38 4.51
C ALA A 319 31.70 -12.26 5.28
N GLY A 320 31.56 -13.50 4.87
CA GLY A 320 30.63 -14.45 5.48
C GLY A 320 29.18 -14.35 4.97
N TYR A 321 28.90 -13.47 4.04
CA TYR A 321 27.56 -13.39 3.43
C TYR A 321 27.18 -14.72 2.77
N ALA A 322 25.96 -15.13 2.99
CA ALA A 322 25.33 -16.26 2.30
C ALA A 322 23.90 -15.90 1.93
N THR A 323 23.49 -16.31 0.76
CA THR A 323 22.11 -16.16 0.27
C THR A 323 21.21 -17.31 0.75
N TYR A 324 19.90 -17.19 0.56
CA TYR A 324 18.92 -18.21 0.93
C TYR A 324 17.91 -18.42 -0.20
N GLY A 325 17.51 -19.68 -0.41
CA GLY A 325 16.51 -20.03 -1.42
C GLY A 325 16.90 -19.60 -2.83
N SER A 326 16.06 -18.81 -3.48
CA SER A 326 16.28 -18.27 -4.83
C SER A 326 16.88 -16.86 -4.84
N GLY A 327 17.43 -16.40 -3.73
CA GLY A 327 18.01 -15.07 -3.52
C GLY A 327 17.34 -14.32 -2.38
N LEU A 328 18.05 -13.39 -1.76
CA LEU A 328 17.54 -12.52 -0.71
C LEU A 328 17.40 -11.09 -1.23
N ASN A 329 16.21 -10.52 -1.11
CA ASN A 329 16.05 -9.08 -1.22
C ASN A 329 16.73 -8.42 -0.02
N PRO A 330 17.69 -7.48 -0.23
CA PRO A 330 18.45 -6.89 0.87
C PRO A 330 17.54 -6.19 1.88
N VAL A 331 17.70 -6.49 3.16
CA VAL A 331 17.02 -5.82 4.26
C VAL A 331 18.04 -4.97 4.99
N LEU A 332 17.79 -3.67 4.97
CA LEU A 332 18.61 -2.66 5.61
C LEU A 332 17.79 -1.95 6.69
N ALA A 333 18.42 -1.68 7.82
CA ALA A 333 17.82 -0.94 8.92
C ALA A 333 18.94 -0.44 9.85
N ASN A 334 18.64 0.53 10.71
CA ASN A 334 19.51 0.88 11.83
C ASN A 334 19.20 -0.12 12.99
N LEU A 335 20.04 -1.12 13.16
CA LEU A 335 19.80 -2.23 14.08
C LEU A 335 20.42 -2.02 15.48
N ASP A 336 21.20 -0.96 15.67
CA ASP A 336 21.81 -0.66 16.95
C ASP A 336 21.65 0.81 17.38
N THR A 337 22.58 1.40 18.08
CA THR A 337 22.44 2.76 18.63
C THR A 337 23.29 3.79 17.92
N ASP A 338 24.06 3.40 16.93
CA ASP A 338 24.85 4.31 16.14
C ASP A 338 24.08 4.78 14.88
N PRO A 339 24.51 5.80 14.15
CA PRO A 339 23.77 6.34 13.03
C PRO A 339 24.02 5.62 11.71
N ASN A 340 24.79 4.54 11.68
CA ASN A 340 25.06 3.80 10.45
C ASN A 340 23.93 2.83 10.13
N ILE A 341 23.92 2.32 8.93
CA ILE A 341 22.87 1.41 8.46
C ILE A 341 23.46 0.00 8.33
N GLU A 342 22.74 -0.98 8.84
CA GLU A 342 23.12 -2.37 8.79
C GLU A 342 22.36 -3.12 7.70
N LEU A 343 23.09 -4.07 7.08
CA LEU A 343 22.56 -5.13 6.25
C LEU A 343 22.48 -6.41 7.07
N THR A 344 21.36 -7.14 6.97
CA THR A 344 21.25 -8.46 7.59
C THR A 344 20.71 -9.52 6.63
N ASN A 345 21.15 -10.76 6.81
CA ASN A 345 20.59 -11.95 6.19
C ASN A 345 19.96 -12.93 7.21
N GLY A 346 19.74 -12.46 8.44
CA GLY A 346 19.23 -13.27 9.54
C GLY A 346 20.28 -14.05 10.33
N ALA A 347 21.42 -14.40 9.72
CA ALA A 347 22.52 -15.07 10.40
C ALA A 347 23.58 -14.10 10.93
N LEU A 348 23.84 -13.04 10.18
CA LEU A 348 24.87 -12.03 10.47
C LEU A 348 24.30 -10.62 10.22
N VAL A 349 24.97 -9.64 10.80
CA VAL A 349 24.71 -8.22 10.62
C VAL A 349 26.02 -7.56 10.19
N TRP A 350 25.97 -6.63 9.26
CA TRP A 350 27.09 -5.84 8.77
C TRP A 350 26.73 -4.37 8.69
N GLU A 351 27.52 -3.55 9.32
CA GLU A 351 27.43 -2.08 9.29
C GLU A 351 28.09 -1.52 8.01
N TRP A 352 27.48 -0.51 7.40
CA TRP A 352 28.14 0.27 6.33
C TRP A 352 29.04 1.35 6.91
N ASN A 353 30.34 1.12 6.87
CA ASN A 353 31.32 2.01 7.45
C ASN A 353 32.44 2.35 6.49
N SER A 354 32.62 3.64 6.21
CA SER A 354 33.73 4.17 5.40
C SER A 354 33.86 3.52 4.00
N GLY A 355 32.73 3.18 3.38
CA GLY A 355 32.69 2.60 2.02
C GLY A 355 32.87 1.10 1.96
N ALA A 356 32.68 0.38 3.06
CA ALA A 356 32.73 -1.09 3.12
C ALA A 356 31.82 -1.65 4.20
N TRP A 357 31.38 -2.89 4.03
CA TRP A 357 30.69 -3.63 5.04
C TRP A 357 31.64 -4.13 6.13
N VAL A 358 31.32 -3.86 7.39
CA VAL A 358 32.02 -4.34 8.58
C VAL A 358 31.08 -5.23 9.37
N GLN A 359 31.46 -6.48 9.60
CA GLN A 359 30.62 -7.41 10.37
C GLN A 359 30.52 -6.98 11.83
N GLU A 360 29.28 -6.85 12.32
CA GLU A 360 28.98 -6.59 13.69
C GLU A 360 29.17 -7.82 14.58
N SER A 361 29.68 -7.60 15.81
CA SER A 361 30.00 -8.67 16.74
C SER A 361 28.92 -8.92 17.80
N TYR A 362 27.94 -8.04 17.90
CA TYR A 362 26.87 -8.16 18.89
C TYR A 362 25.80 -9.18 18.49
N TYR A 363 25.66 -9.47 17.19
CA TYR A 363 24.64 -10.36 16.68
C TYR A 363 25.22 -11.62 16.02
N ALA A 364 24.62 -12.76 16.33
CA ALA A 364 24.83 -14.03 15.65
C ALA A 364 23.53 -14.84 15.64
N GLY A 365 22.81 -14.79 14.54
CA GLY A 365 21.57 -15.51 14.34
C GLY A 365 21.76 -17.00 14.05
N PRO A 366 20.70 -17.79 14.16
CA PRO A 366 20.77 -19.25 14.03
C PRO A 366 20.89 -19.73 12.58
N ALA A 367 20.47 -18.94 11.60
CA ALA A 367 20.42 -19.32 10.19
C ALA A 367 20.25 -18.11 9.27
N VAL A 368 20.59 -18.28 8.00
CA VAL A 368 20.23 -17.37 6.91
C VAL A 368 18.77 -17.62 6.52
N GLY A 369 18.01 -16.56 6.24
CA GLY A 369 16.62 -16.65 5.82
C GLY A 369 16.00 -15.33 5.42
N PHE A 370 14.69 -15.32 5.20
CA PHE A 370 13.92 -14.09 4.95
C PHE A 370 13.72 -13.33 6.25
N VAL A 371 13.93 -12.02 6.20
CA VAL A 371 13.92 -11.14 7.38
C VAL A 371 12.91 -10.02 7.21
N ALA A 372 12.33 -9.61 8.35
CA ALA A 372 11.66 -8.32 8.55
C ALA A 372 12.10 -7.74 9.90
N VAL A 373 11.97 -6.42 10.08
CA VAL A 373 12.49 -5.68 11.22
C VAL A 373 11.38 -4.84 11.85
N ALA A 374 11.20 -4.95 13.17
CA ALA A 374 10.31 -4.10 13.97
C ALA A 374 10.70 -4.18 15.45
N ASP A 375 10.14 -3.29 16.29
CA ASP A 375 10.25 -3.36 17.75
C ASP A 375 9.10 -4.22 18.29
N PHE A 376 9.42 -5.42 18.78
CA PHE A 376 8.47 -6.31 19.47
C PHE A 376 8.45 -6.11 20.97
N GLY A 377 9.29 -5.24 21.52
CA GLY A 377 9.37 -4.96 22.95
C GLY A 377 10.79 -4.91 23.51
N PRO A 378 10.96 -4.69 24.80
CA PRO A 378 12.26 -4.49 25.42
C PRO A 378 13.02 -5.80 25.62
N TYR A 379 13.46 -6.43 24.54
CA TYR A 379 14.22 -7.68 24.55
C TYR A 379 15.74 -7.45 24.37
N GLY A 380 16.56 -8.44 24.78
CA GLY A 380 18.01 -8.34 24.76
C GLY A 380 18.59 -7.70 26.01
N ALA A 381 19.19 -8.50 26.87
CA ALA A 381 19.53 -8.15 28.26
C ALA A 381 20.54 -7.00 28.45
N SER A 382 21.18 -6.50 27.39
CA SER A 382 22.24 -5.48 27.44
C SER A 382 22.01 -4.32 26.48
N LEU A 383 20.90 -4.32 25.77
CA LEU A 383 20.61 -3.36 24.70
C LEU A 383 19.57 -2.34 25.17
N PRO A 384 19.55 -1.13 24.56
CA PRO A 384 18.45 -0.20 24.74
C PRO A 384 17.11 -0.87 24.40
N ALA A 385 16.07 -0.54 25.14
CA ALA A 385 14.71 -1.03 24.89
C ALA A 385 14.12 -0.55 23.56
N THR A 386 14.82 0.29 22.85
CA THR A 386 14.45 0.86 21.53
C THR A 386 15.14 0.17 20.36
N ASN A 387 16.00 -0.85 20.60
CA ASN A 387 16.54 -1.62 19.49
C ASN A 387 15.47 -2.54 18.93
N PRO A 388 15.38 -2.68 17.60
CA PRO A 388 14.38 -3.56 16.99
C PRO A 388 14.76 -5.03 17.15
N GLU A 389 13.82 -5.91 16.81
CA GLU A 389 14.03 -7.34 16.65
C GLU A 389 13.93 -7.74 15.18
N LEU A 390 14.46 -8.93 14.89
CA LEU A 390 14.38 -9.57 13.59
C LEU A 390 13.36 -10.71 13.59
N ALA A 391 12.33 -10.61 12.77
CA ALA A 391 11.52 -11.76 12.40
C ALA A 391 12.25 -12.54 11.30
N LEU A 392 12.67 -13.78 11.59
CA LEU A 392 13.45 -14.63 10.70
C LEU A 392 12.66 -15.88 10.29
N VAL A 393 12.42 -16.04 9.00
CA VAL A 393 11.84 -17.26 8.40
C VAL A 393 12.95 -18.05 7.73
N SER A 394 13.21 -19.24 8.25
CA SER A 394 14.26 -20.12 7.75
C SER A 394 13.97 -21.60 8.04
N GLY A 395 14.16 -22.46 7.04
CA GLY A 395 14.02 -23.89 7.17
C GLY A 395 12.64 -24.36 7.68
N GLY A 396 11.57 -23.68 7.29
CA GLY A 396 10.20 -24.01 7.69
C GLY A 396 9.88 -23.63 9.14
N THR A 397 10.56 -22.64 9.70
CA THR A 397 10.31 -22.11 11.05
C THR A 397 10.40 -20.59 11.07
N LEU A 398 9.58 -19.96 11.91
CA LEU A 398 9.70 -18.55 12.29
C LEU A 398 10.44 -18.45 13.63
N ARG A 399 11.22 -17.38 13.76
CA ARG A 399 11.78 -16.88 15.02
C ARG A 399 11.68 -15.37 15.06
N VAL A 400 11.46 -14.81 16.24
CA VAL A 400 11.76 -13.41 16.55
C VAL A 400 13.02 -13.40 17.41
N LEU A 401 14.01 -12.61 17.02
CA LEU A 401 15.36 -12.58 17.57
C LEU A 401 15.71 -11.16 18.00
N ALA A 402 16.13 -10.98 19.23
CA ALA A 402 16.70 -9.73 19.69
C ALA A 402 18.13 -9.51 19.13
N MET A 403 18.63 -8.29 19.18
CA MET A 403 19.93 -7.92 18.63
C MET A 403 21.13 -8.53 19.37
N ASP A 404 20.96 -9.14 20.53
CA ASP A 404 21.98 -9.98 21.16
C ASP A 404 21.92 -11.45 20.70
N GLY A 405 21.09 -11.80 19.75
CA GLY A 405 20.88 -13.14 19.23
C GLY A 405 19.97 -14.01 20.10
N SER A 406 19.43 -13.49 21.20
CA SER A 406 18.50 -14.23 22.04
C SER A 406 17.15 -14.40 21.33
N VAL A 407 16.53 -15.57 21.56
CA VAL A 407 15.24 -15.91 20.95
C VAL A 407 14.11 -15.31 21.78
N VAL A 408 13.32 -14.44 21.18
CA VAL A 408 12.10 -13.84 21.77
C VAL A 408 10.90 -14.76 21.54
N LEU A 409 10.71 -15.21 20.29
CA LEU A 409 9.69 -16.19 19.93
C LEU A 409 10.31 -17.32 19.10
N GLY A 410 9.89 -18.54 19.33
CA GLY A 410 10.20 -19.68 18.48
C GLY A 410 11.38 -20.55 18.90
N PRO A 411 11.85 -21.46 18.01
CA PRO A 411 11.33 -21.69 16.67
C PRO A 411 9.89 -22.21 16.67
N VAL A 412 8.99 -21.50 15.98
CA VAL A 412 7.63 -21.96 15.73
C VAL A 412 7.57 -22.49 14.29
N ALA A 413 6.94 -23.64 14.10
CA ALA A 413 6.85 -24.24 12.76
C ALA A 413 5.97 -23.38 11.84
N VAL A 414 6.40 -23.22 10.57
CA VAL A 414 5.53 -22.73 9.50
C VAL A 414 4.66 -23.89 9.05
N PRO A 415 3.35 -23.82 9.22
CA PRO A 415 2.44 -24.88 8.79
C PRO A 415 2.64 -25.21 7.30
N GLY A 416 2.72 -26.50 6.98
CA GLY A 416 3.09 -26.96 5.63
C GLY A 416 4.59 -26.94 5.35
N GLY A 417 5.38 -26.10 6.00
CA GLY A 417 6.81 -25.91 5.74
C GLY A 417 7.09 -24.74 4.78
N GLY A 418 8.35 -24.58 4.38
CA GLY A 418 8.78 -23.46 3.54
C GLY A 418 8.76 -22.14 4.31
N GLY A 419 8.12 -21.14 3.74
CA GLY A 419 7.95 -19.79 4.29
C GLY A 419 8.61 -18.73 3.44
N GLY A 420 7.82 -17.71 3.06
CA GLY A 420 8.24 -16.55 2.30
C GLY A 420 8.73 -15.39 3.17
N ALA A 421 8.86 -14.23 2.55
CA ALA A 421 9.25 -13.01 3.23
C ALA A 421 8.18 -12.60 4.26
N PRO A 422 8.56 -12.42 5.55
CA PRO A 422 7.59 -12.06 6.58
C PRO A 422 7.11 -10.62 6.42
N THR A 423 5.87 -10.37 6.84
CA THR A 423 5.27 -9.05 7.03
C THR A 423 5.10 -8.78 8.51
N ILE A 424 5.14 -7.51 8.91
CA ILE A 424 4.93 -7.11 10.32
C ILE A 424 3.90 -6.00 10.36
N SER A 425 2.93 -6.13 11.24
CA SER A 425 1.88 -5.15 11.51
C SER A 425 1.21 -5.45 12.84
N ASP A 426 0.38 -4.55 13.33
CA ASP A 426 -0.64 -4.82 14.34
C ASP A 426 -1.84 -5.49 13.65
N TYR A 427 -1.94 -6.81 13.77
CA TYR A 427 -2.98 -7.61 13.12
C TYR A 427 -4.24 -7.78 13.97
N ASP A 428 -4.15 -7.54 15.27
CA ASP A 428 -5.29 -7.78 16.16
C ASP A 428 -5.76 -6.54 16.94
N GLY A 429 -5.14 -5.39 16.68
CA GLY A 429 -5.56 -4.10 17.18
C GLY A 429 -5.17 -3.85 18.64
N ASP A 430 -4.16 -4.55 19.16
CA ASP A 430 -3.72 -4.39 20.55
C ASP A 430 -2.57 -3.37 20.71
N GLY A 431 -2.08 -2.84 19.58
CA GLY A 431 -1.02 -1.83 19.52
C GLY A 431 0.39 -2.42 19.53
N LEU A 432 0.55 -3.73 19.41
CA LEU A 432 1.83 -4.43 19.36
C LEU A 432 1.93 -5.23 18.05
N PRO A 433 3.14 -5.38 17.48
CA PRO A 433 3.26 -6.01 16.16
C PRO A 433 3.24 -7.54 16.22
N GLU A 434 2.64 -8.17 15.22
CA GLU A 434 2.65 -9.59 14.90
C GLU A 434 3.39 -9.84 13.59
N VAL A 435 3.57 -11.13 13.23
CA VAL A 435 4.31 -11.55 12.04
C VAL A 435 3.45 -12.42 11.13
N GLY A 436 3.19 -11.95 9.90
CA GLY A 436 2.54 -12.74 8.86
C GLY A 436 3.55 -13.52 8.01
N VAL A 437 3.29 -14.81 7.76
CA VAL A 437 4.11 -15.69 6.91
C VAL A 437 3.24 -16.59 6.06
N ALA A 438 3.47 -16.58 4.75
CA ALA A 438 2.91 -17.57 3.83
C ALA A 438 3.87 -18.76 3.70
N GLY A 439 3.34 -19.96 3.94
CA GLY A 439 4.06 -21.23 3.79
C GLY A 439 3.42 -22.15 2.77
N GLU A 440 3.85 -23.43 2.70
CA GLU A 440 3.22 -24.43 1.82
C GLU A 440 1.78 -24.67 2.29
N ALA A 441 0.82 -24.23 1.47
CA ALA A 441 -0.61 -24.40 1.66
C ALA A 441 -1.22 -23.76 2.92
N PHE A 442 -0.52 -22.81 3.55
CA PHE A 442 -1.03 -22.06 4.70
C PHE A 442 -0.53 -20.60 4.70
N LEU A 443 -1.41 -19.69 5.07
CA LEU A 443 -1.07 -18.35 5.53
C LEU A 443 -1.24 -18.33 7.05
N THR A 444 -0.23 -17.83 7.77
CA THR A 444 -0.18 -17.88 9.23
C THR A 444 0.25 -16.54 9.79
N VAL A 445 -0.43 -16.06 10.83
CA VAL A 445 0.00 -14.93 11.65
C VAL A 445 0.49 -15.47 13.00
N TYR A 446 1.67 -15.01 13.40
CA TYR A 446 2.34 -15.38 14.62
C TYR A 446 2.32 -14.22 15.59
N ASP A 447 2.03 -14.51 16.84
CA ASP A 447 1.91 -13.52 17.87
C ASP A 447 2.63 -13.99 19.16
N ILE A 448 3.46 -13.10 19.72
CA ILE A 448 4.17 -13.34 20.98
C ILE A 448 3.18 -13.47 22.13
N ASP A 449 2.04 -12.79 22.05
CA ASP A 449 1.04 -12.75 23.10
C ASP A 449 0.18 -14.03 23.15
N CYS A 450 0.21 -14.80 22.08
CA CYS A 450 -0.35 -16.16 22.04
C CYS A 450 0.58 -17.22 22.67
N THR A 451 1.46 -16.82 23.58
CA THR A 451 2.33 -17.72 24.37
C THR A 451 1.93 -17.76 25.85
N ALA A 452 2.62 -18.59 26.61
CA ALA A 452 2.42 -18.63 28.08
C ALA A 452 2.88 -17.35 28.81
N SER A 453 3.58 -16.43 28.11
CA SER A 453 4.13 -15.19 28.67
C SER A 453 3.85 -14.01 27.73
N PRO A 454 2.60 -13.54 27.64
CA PRO A 454 2.23 -12.42 26.79
C PRO A 454 2.94 -11.12 27.22
N ARG A 455 3.12 -10.20 26.27
CA ARG A 455 3.65 -8.85 26.48
C ARG A 455 2.72 -8.04 27.38
N ALA A 456 3.25 -7.01 28.02
CA ALA A 456 2.42 -6.10 28.83
C ALA A 456 1.49 -5.25 27.93
N GLY A 457 0.21 -5.48 28.02
CA GLY A 457 -0.81 -4.85 27.19
C GLY A 457 -1.25 -5.71 26.01
N GLY A 458 -0.44 -6.71 25.64
CA GLY A 458 -0.73 -7.62 24.55
C GLY A 458 -1.87 -8.59 24.84
N THR A 459 -2.57 -8.95 23.81
CA THR A 459 -3.73 -9.85 23.87
C THR A 459 -3.64 -10.91 22.76
N CYS A 460 -3.84 -12.18 23.12
CA CYS A 460 -4.12 -13.20 22.10
C CYS A 460 -5.62 -13.23 21.86
N SER A 461 -6.06 -12.83 20.67
CA SER A 461 -7.49 -12.70 20.37
C SER A 461 -8.27 -13.98 20.65
N ALA A 462 -9.43 -13.84 21.30
CA ALA A 462 -10.30 -14.98 21.61
C ALA A 462 -11.00 -15.50 20.36
N GLY A 463 -10.90 -16.78 20.09
CA GLY A 463 -11.54 -17.40 18.91
C GLY A 463 -10.58 -17.77 17.78
N ASN A 464 -9.30 -17.67 18.02
CA ASN A 464 -8.24 -18.09 17.11
C ASN A 464 -8.49 -19.48 16.56
N ALA A 465 -8.37 -19.61 15.25
CA ALA A 465 -8.53 -20.87 14.59
C ALA A 465 -7.33 -21.16 13.67
N CYS A 466 -6.80 -22.36 13.82
CA CYS A 466 -5.78 -22.91 12.95
C CYS A 466 -6.36 -24.09 12.19
N ASP A 467 -6.31 -24.00 10.86
CA ASP A 467 -6.81 -25.07 10.00
C ASP A 467 -5.86 -26.26 10.01
N ASP A 468 -6.42 -27.46 10.03
CA ASP A 468 -5.66 -28.69 9.75
C ASP A 468 -5.45 -28.86 8.22
N SER A 469 -4.80 -29.96 7.83
CA SER A 469 -4.55 -30.27 6.41
C SER A 469 -5.83 -30.52 5.59
N ALA A 470 -6.99 -30.67 6.24
CA ALA A 470 -8.30 -30.77 5.59
C ALA A 470 -9.06 -29.43 5.60
N GLY A 471 -8.47 -28.36 6.13
CA GLY A 471 -9.08 -27.05 6.32
C GLY A 471 -10.13 -27.02 7.42
N THR A 472 -10.02 -27.92 8.40
CA THR A 472 -10.92 -27.93 9.55
C THR A 472 -10.32 -27.05 10.64
N PRO A 473 -11.03 -26.00 11.09
CA PRO A 473 -10.51 -25.13 12.14
C PRO A 473 -10.38 -25.86 13.48
N GLY A 474 -9.28 -25.68 14.15
CA GLY A 474 -8.94 -26.19 15.48
C GLY A 474 -8.20 -25.18 16.33
N PRO A 475 -7.80 -25.53 17.56
CA PRO A 475 -7.01 -24.64 18.41
C PRO A 475 -5.62 -24.43 17.80
N CYS A 476 -5.12 -23.19 17.87
CA CYS A 476 -3.77 -22.84 17.41
C CYS A 476 -2.68 -23.37 18.34
N PRO A 477 -1.51 -23.77 17.80
CA PRO A 477 -0.29 -23.95 18.56
C PRO A 477 0.14 -22.64 19.26
N GLU A 478 0.95 -22.77 20.32
CA GLU A 478 1.53 -21.63 21.01
C GLU A 478 2.37 -20.75 20.07
N GLY A 479 2.18 -19.43 20.15
CA GLY A 479 2.84 -18.43 19.32
C GLY A 479 2.18 -18.22 17.94
N ILE A 480 1.00 -18.76 17.71
CA ILE A 480 0.22 -18.55 16.47
C ILE A 480 -1.10 -17.88 16.82
N LEU A 481 -1.36 -16.71 16.23
CA LEU A 481 -2.65 -16.02 16.31
C LEU A 481 -3.70 -16.79 15.52
N TRP A 482 -3.45 -17.06 14.24
CA TRP A 482 -4.30 -17.90 13.38
C TRP A 482 -3.50 -18.50 12.21
N SER A 483 -4.07 -19.56 11.58
CA SER A 483 -3.49 -20.18 10.38
C SER A 483 -4.60 -20.68 9.46
N ARG A 484 -4.57 -20.27 8.18
CA ARG A 484 -5.59 -20.58 7.18
C ARG A 484 -5.04 -21.35 6.00
N ARG A 485 -5.83 -22.31 5.50
CA ARG A 485 -5.48 -23.04 4.28
C ARG A 485 -5.48 -22.13 3.06
N THR A 486 -4.46 -22.25 2.23
CA THR A 486 -4.31 -21.59 0.93
C THR A 486 -4.00 -22.62 -0.17
N GLN A 487 -4.11 -22.22 -1.43
CA GLN A 487 -3.68 -23.02 -2.56
C GLN A 487 -2.25 -22.62 -2.96
N ASP A 488 -1.28 -22.96 -2.16
CA ASP A 488 0.16 -22.75 -2.47
C ASP A 488 0.93 -24.06 -2.31
N ASN A 489 1.21 -24.72 -3.45
CA ASN A 489 1.87 -26.01 -3.49
C ASN A 489 3.16 -25.99 -4.35
N SER A 490 3.55 -24.85 -4.92
CA SER A 490 4.65 -24.79 -5.88
C SER A 490 5.96 -24.32 -5.30
N SER A 491 6.10 -23.05 -4.91
CA SER A 491 7.39 -22.48 -4.48
C SER A 491 7.51 -22.26 -2.98
N ASN A 492 6.43 -21.91 -2.30
CA ASN A 492 6.34 -21.70 -0.85
C ASN A 492 7.21 -20.53 -0.35
N VAL A 493 7.39 -19.49 -1.18
CA VAL A 493 8.28 -18.35 -0.90
C VAL A 493 7.65 -16.99 -1.16
N THR A 494 6.42 -16.95 -1.67
CA THR A 494 5.67 -15.70 -1.85
C THR A 494 5.33 -15.10 -0.48
N GLY A 495 5.54 -13.79 -0.35
CA GLY A 495 5.10 -13.05 0.84
C GLY A 495 3.67 -12.55 0.70
N SER A 496 3.13 -12.04 1.79
CA SER A 496 1.90 -11.26 1.83
C SER A 496 2.20 -9.76 1.76
N SER A 497 1.15 -8.96 1.70
CA SER A 497 1.15 -7.54 2.01
C SER A 497 0.11 -7.28 3.10
N VAL A 498 0.22 -6.18 3.80
CA VAL A 498 -0.72 -5.81 4.87
C VAL A 498 -1.10 -4.36 4.74
N PHE A 499 -2.34 -4.04 5.10
CA PHE A 499 -2.83 -2.67 5.15
C PHE A 499 -4.12 -2.61 5.96
N ASP A 500 -4.28 -1.58 6.79
CA ASP A 500 -5.52 -1.26 7.49
C ASP A 500 -6.40 -0.43 6.55
N PHE A 501 -7.31 -1.10 5.82
CA PHE A 501 -8.14 -0.48 4.79
C PHE A 501 -9.23 0.42 5.36
N GLU A 502 -9.64 0.20 6.59
CA GLU A 502 -10.72 0.94 7.23
C GLU A 502 -10.26 1.90 8.33
N ALA A 503 -8.94 1.96 8.61
CA ALA A 503 -8.32 2.70 9.72
C ALA A 503 -8.98 2.41 11.08
N ASP A 504 -9.29 1.14 11.32
CA ASP A 504 -9.85 0.69 12.59
C ASP A 504 -8.77 0.19 13.58
N GLY A 505 -7.51 0.24 13.16
CA GLY A 505 -6.34 -0.19 13.91
C GLY A 505 -6.01 -1.66 13.76
N VAL A 506 -6.72 -2.40 12.92
CA VAL A 506 -6.49 -3.82 12.60
C VAL A 506 -6.04 -3.92 11.15
N ALA A 507 -4.85 -4.45 10.90
CA ALA A 507 -4.37 -4.56 9.54
C ALA A 507 -4.86 -5.84 8.86
N GLU A 508 -5.52 -5.71 7.70
CA GLU A 508 -5.89 -6.84 6.84
C GLU A 508 -4.65 -7.41 6.12
N VAL A 509 -4.69 -8.73 5.92
CA VAL A 509 -3.64 -9.44 5.17
C VAL A 509 -4.08 -9.67 3.73
N VAL A 510 -3.29 -9.18 2.79
CA VAL A 510 -3.49 -9.48 1.37
C VAL A 510 -2.52 -10.59 0.97
N TYR A 511 -3.05 -11.70 0.55
CA TYR A 511 -2.25 -12.82 0.05
C TYR A 511 -2.78 -13.33 -1.29
N ALA A 512 -1.86 -13.58 -2.19
CA ALA A 512 -2.14 -14.08 -3.53
C ALA A 512 -1.52 -15.47 -3.69
N ASP A 513 -2.33 -16.51 -3.52
CA ASP A 513 -1.92 -17.90 -3.71
C ASP A 513 -1.95 -18.32 -5.20
N GLU A 514 -1.79 -19.58 -5.53
CA GLU A 514 -1.76 -20.07 -6.91
C GLU A 514 -3.07 -19.85 -7.68
N CYS A 515 -4.21 -19.71 -6.97
CA CYS A 515 -5.53 -19.67 -7.57
C CYS A 515 -6.36 -18.43 -7.21
N PHE A 516 -6.06 -17.77 -6.11
CA PHE A 516 -6.84 -16.63 -5.64
C PHE A 516 -5.95 -15.50 -5.11
N VAL A 517 -6.39 -14.26 -5.29
CA VAL A 517 -6.03 -13.13 -4.44
C VAL A 517 -7.11 -13.00 -3.39
N ARG A 518 -6.70 -12.92 -2.13
CA ARG A 518 -7.59 -12.86 -0.97
C ARG A 518 -7.18 -11.77 0.00
N VAL A 519 -8.18 -11.18 0.65
CA VAL A 519 -7.99 -10.31 1.81
C VAL A 519 -8.56 -11.01 3.03
N TYR A 520 -7.75 -11.09 4.07
CA TYR A 520 -8.05 -11.77 5.32
C TYR A 520 -8.15 -10.76 6.45
N GLU A 521 -9.15 -10.89 7.27
CA GLU A 521 -9.29 -10.17 8.53
C GLU A 521 -8.07 -10.42 9.44
N GLY A 522 -7.42 -9.37 9.92
CA GLY A 522 -6.20 -9.47 10.72
C GLY A 522 -6.40 -10.24 12.01
N THR A 523 -7.48 -9.97 12.74
CA THR A 523 -7.78 -10.63 14.02
C THR A 523 -8.05 -12.12 13.95
N SER A 524 -8.59 -12.60 12.83
CA SER A 524 -9.17 -13.95 12.76
C SER A 524 -8.73 -14.79 11.56
N GLY A 525 -8.17 -14.15 10.54
CA GLY A 525 -7.89 -14.79 9.26
C GLY A 525 -9.16 -15.18 8.47
N GLU A 526 -10.33 -14.60 8.80
CA GLU A 526 -11.54 -14.80 8.01
C GLU A 526 -11.36 -14.13 6.63
N VAL A 527 -11.69 -14.84 5.54
CA VAL A 527 -11.58 -14.31 4.19
C VAL A 527 -12.70 -13.30 3.93
N ARG A 528 -12.34 -12.02 3.79
CA ARG A 528 -13.26 -10.91 3.47
C ARG A 528 -13.51 -10.78 1.97
N PHE A 529 -12.48 -11.04 1.16
CA PHE A 529 -12.52 -10.98 -0.29
C PHE A 529 -11.76 -12.16 -0.91
N SER A 530 -12.24 -12.66 -2.04
CA SER A 530 -11.57 -13.71 -2.82
C SER A 530 -11.89 -13.53 -4.29
N GLN A 531 -10.86 -13.37 -5.13
CA GLN A 531 -10.96 -13.24 -6.58
C GLN A 531 -9.95 -14.18 -7.24
N TYR A 532 -10.32 -14.79 -8.37
CA TYR A 532 -9.45 -15.72 -9.05
C TYR A 532 -8.22 -15.07 -9.69
N ARG A 533 -7.12 -15.77 -9.66
CA ARG A 533 -5.86 -15.47 -10.33
C ARG A 533 -5.14 -16.76 -10.70
N SER A 534 -3.96 -16.66 -11.30
CA SER A 534 -3.06 -17.79 -11.52
C SER A 534 -1.63 -17.41 -11.19
N SER A 535 -0.87 -18.32 -10.56
CA SER A 535 0.54 -18.13 -10.24
C SER A 535 1.24 -19.45 -9.98
N CYS A 536 2.58 -19.43 -9.92
CA CYS A 536 3.44 -20.43 -9.28
C CYS A 536 4.06 -19.92 -7.99
N THR A 537 3.57 -18.84 -7.41
CA THR A 537 3.99 -18.27 -6.11
C THR A 537 5.50 -18.08 -5.97
N TRP A 538 6.10 -17.26 -6.87
CA TRP A 538 7.48 -16.80 -6.74
C TRP A 538 7.58 -15.60 -5.78
N TYR A 539 8.25 -14.50 -6.18
CA TYR A 539 8.30 -13.26 -5.39
C TYR A 539 7.30 -12.20 -5.87
N GLU A 540 6.18 -12.62 -6.49
CA GLU A 540 5.10 -11.74 -6.93
C GLU A 540 4.10 -11.47 -5.80
N ASN A 541 4.54 -10.74 -4.77
CA ASN A 541 3.65 -10.29 -3.70
C ASN A 541 2.65 -9.26 -4.26
N PRO A 542 1.38 -9.29 -3.84
CA PRO A 542 0.50 -8.14 -4.04
C PRO A 542 1.04 -6.92 -3.28
N VAL A 543 0.71 -5.72 -3.71
CA VAL A 543 1.08 -4.48 -3.01
C VAL A 543 -0.12 -3.56 -2.87
N VAL A 544 -0.13 -2.75 -1.81
CA VAL A 544 -1.16 -1.74 -1.57
C VAL A 544 -0.54 -0.36 -1.68
N ALA A 545 -1.04 0.45 -2.60
CA ALA A 545 -0.59 1.82 -2.82
C ALA A 545 -1.67 2.58 -3.59
N ASP A 546 -1.74 3.89 -3.46
CA ASP A 546 -2.54 4.75 -4.32
C ASP A 546 -1.92 4.75 -5.74
N THR A 547 -2.61 4.16 -6.71
CA THR A 547 -2.07 3.98 -8.07
C THR A 547 -2.49 5.09 -9.03
N ASP A 548 -3.46 5.93 -8.71
CA ASP A 548 -3.96 6.98 -9.61
C ASP A 548 -3.87 8.41 -9.05
N GLY A 549 -3.45 8.55 -7.79
CA GLY A 549 -3.26 9.85 -7.15
C GLY A 549 -4.57 10.46 -6.65
N ASP A 550 -5.58 9.63 -6.36
CA ASP A 550 -6.85 10.07 -5.79
C ASP A 550 -6.84 10.04 -4.25
N PHE A 551 -5.72 9.64 -3.66
CA PHE A 551 -5.48 9.50 -2.21
C PHE A 551 -6.29 8.37 -1.55
N ARG A 552 -6.74 7.37 -2.32
CA ARG A 552 -7.33 6.14 -1.81
C ARG A 552 -6.37 4.96 -2.06
N ALA A 553 -6.47 3.97 -1.21
CA ALA A 553 -5.69 2.75 -1.39
C ALA A 553 -6.21 1.93 -2.56
N ASP A 554 -5.27 1.41 -3.35
CA ASP A 554 -5.52 0.39 -4.36
C ASP A 554 -4.73 -0.87 -4.05
N LEU A 555 -5.26 -2.01 -4.45
CA LEU A 555 -4.60 -3.30 -4.34
C LEU A 555 -4.12 -3.76 -5.72
N VAL A 556 -2.82 -3.89 -5.91
CA VAL A 556 -2.18 -4.36 -7.15
C VAL A 556 -1.85 -5.84 -7.04
N ALA A 557 -2.48 -6.69 -7.83
CA ALA A 557 -2.28 -8.14 -7.81
C ALA A 557 -1.64 -8.65 -9.12
N PRO A 558 -0.44 -9.20 -9.07
CA PRO A 558 0.24 -9.83 -10.22
C PRO A 558 -0.25 -11.25 -10.48
N SER A 559 -0.21 -11.69 -11.74
CA SER A 559 -0.63 -13.03 -12.17
C SER A 559 0.23 -13.56 -13.30
N ASN A 560 0.33 -14.92 -13.43
CA ASN A 560 1.00 -15.60 -14.53
C ASN A 560 0.36 -16.98 -14.79
N LEU A 561 0.53 -17.49 -16.00
CA LEU A 561 -0.02 -18.79 -16.40
C LEU A 561 0.93 -19.97 -16.13
N ALA A 562 2.05 -19.76 -15.47
CA ALA A 562 3.08 -20.79 -15.35
C ALA A 562 2.64 -22.04 -14.58
N CYS A 563 1.66 -21.91 -13.66
CA CYS A 563 1.05 -23.01 -12.93
C CYS A 563 -0.45 -23.17 -13.21
N SER A 564 -0.97 -22.58 -14.29
CA SER A 564 -2.36 -22.75 -14.68
C SER A 564 -2.62 -24.14 -15.28
N ASP A 565 -3.89 -24.48 -15.44
CA ASP A 565 -4.35 -25.73 -16.05
C ASP A 565 -3.69 -25.97 -17.41
N GLY A 566 -3.02 -27.13 -17.56
CA GLY A 566 -2.39 -27.55 -18.81
C GLY A 566 -0.95 -27.05 -19.02
N VAL A 567 -0.42 -26.20 -18.17
CA VAL A 567 1.00 -25.78 -18.23
C VAL A 567 1.73 -26.41 -17.07
N ASN A 568 2.04 -26.24 -16.02
CA ASN A 568 2.76 -27.02 -15.00
C ASN A 568 1.85 -27.71 -13.98
N GLY A 569 0.55 -27.69 -14.22
CA GLY A 569 -0.36 -28.68 -13.65
C GLY A 569 -0.81 -28.47 -12.22
N ILE A 570 -1.10 -27.24 -11.80
CA ILE A 570 -1.95 -27.02 -10.62
C ILE A 570 -3.34 -26.66 -11.12
N PRO A 571 -4.29 -27.63 -11.10
CA PRO A 571 -5.62 -27.34 -11.59
C PRO A 571 -6.40 -26.58 -10.53
N CYS A 572 -6.54 -25.26 -10.68
CA CYS A 572 -7.44 -24.48 -9.84
C CYS A 572 -8.91 -24.89 -9.96
N GLY A 573 -9.25 -25.73 -10.93
CA GLY A 573 -10.52 -26.45 -11.01
C GLY A 573 -10.68 -27.59 -9.98
N MET A 574 -9.59 -27.98 -9.26
CA MET A 574 -9.63 -28.96 -8.17
C MET A 574 -8.76 -28.45 -7.01
N LEU A 575 -9.34 -27.56 -6.22
CA LEU A 575 -8.66 -26.98 -5.06
C LEU A 575 -8.34 -28.04 -4.01
N ASP A 576 -7.32 -27.80 -3.22
CA ASP A 576 -6.99 -28.58 -2.05
C ASP A 576 -8.13 -28.54 -1.02
N ALA A 577 -8.22 -29.59 -0.19
CA ALA A 577 -9.25 -29.69 0.83
C ALA A 577 -9.22 -28.48 1.77
N GLY A 578 -10.37 -27.86 1.99
CA GLY A 578 -10.53 -26.72 2.85
C GLY A 578 -10.29 -25.34 2.21
N VAL A 579 -9.60 -25.25 1.07
CA VAL A 579 -9.34 -23.95 0.41
C VAL A 579 -10.65 -23.29 -0.08
N ASP A 580 -11.52 -24.05 -0.71
CA ASP A 580 -12.81 -23.55 -1.18
C ASP A 580 -13.68 -23.03 -0.03
N SER A 581 -13.66 -23.68 1.12
CA SER A 581 -14.50 -23.33 2.28
C SER A 581 -14.05 -22.09 3.03
N GLN A 582 -12.88 -21.51 2.75
CA GLN A 582 -12.39 -20.31 3.43
C GLN A 582 -13.22 -19.07 3.08
N PHE A 583 -13.76 -18.97 1.88
CA PHE A 583 -14.60 -17.84 1.48
C PHE A 583 -16.08 -18.23 1.51
N ALA A 584 -16.84 -17.65 2.45
CA ALA A 584 -18.25 -17.97 2.64
C ALA A 584 -19.16 -17.39 1.54
N GLY A 585 -18.73 -16.35 0.84
CA GLY A 585 -19.46 -15.70 -0.25
C GLY A 585 -19.33 -14.18 -0.22
N LEU A 586 -19.85 -13.53 -1.24
CA LEU A 586 -19.88 -12.05 -1.33
C LEU A 586 -20.64 -11.49 -0.12
N ARG A 587 -20.03 -10.46 0.49
CA ARG A 587 -20.58 -9.79 1.68
C ARG A 587 -21.60 -8.73 1.30
N CYS A 588 -22.49 -8.40 2.23
CA CYS A 588 -23.52 -7.38 2.06
C CYS A 588 -23.96 -6.80 3.40
N GLN A 589 -24.43 -5.58 3.38
CA GLN A 589 -25.12 -4.93 4.52
C GLN A 589 -26.63 -4.80 4.25
N ALA A 590 -26.99 -4.58 2.99
CA ALA A 590 -28.36 -4.41 2.55
C ALA A 590 -28.67 -5.28 1.34
N ASN A 591 -29.95 -5.47 1.06
CA ASN A 591 -30.38 -6.21 -0.12
C ASN A 591 -29.90 -5.58 -1.43
N ALA A 592 -29.67 -4.30 -1.45
CA ALA A 592 -29.20 -3.56 -2.64
C ALA A 592 -27.76 -3.92 -3.03
N ASP A 593 -26.95 -4.39 -2.08
CA ASP A 593 -25.55 -4.75 -2.32
C ASP A 593 -25.43 -6.09 -3.06
N CYS A 594 -26.53 -6.85 -3.15
CA CYS A 594 -26.55 -8.15 -3.81
C CYS A 594 -27.27 -8.08 -5.15
N ALA A 595 -26.65 -8.57 -6.21
CA ALA A 595 -27.28 -8.68 -7.53
C ALA A 595 -28.56 -9.53 -7.50
N SER A 596 -28.65 -10.50 -6.58
CA SER A 596 -29.86 -11.26 -6.28
C SER A 596 -30.97 -10.44 -5.58
N GLY A 597 -30.63 -9.31 -5.00
CA GLY A 597 -31.51 -8.53 -4.11
C GLY A 597 -31.77 -9.20 -2.75
N VAL A 598 -30.95 -10.17 -2.32
CA VAL A 598 -31.12 -10.91 -1.07
C VAL A 598 -29.82 -10.93 -0.26
N CYS A 599 -29.77 -10.12 0.80
CA CYS A 599 -28.74 -10.15 1.83
C CYS A 599 -29.27 -10.86 3.07
N ASP A 600 -28.70 -12.00 3.44
CA ASP A 600 -29.07 -12.73 4.66
C ASP A 600 -27.83 -13.06 5.48
N SER A 601 -27.83 -12.60 6.73
CA SER A 601 -26.74 -12.81 7.68
C SER A 601 -25.37 -12.30 7.14
N GLY A 602 -25.38 -11.15 6.47
CA GLY A 602 -24.19 -10.49 5.93
C GLY A 602 -23.64 -11.08 4.63
N LEU A 603 -24.38 -11.99 3.97
CA LEU A 603 -23.95 -12.64 2.74
C LEU A 603 -25.02 -12.59 1.65
N CYS A 604 -24.58 -12.35 0.42
CA CYS A 604 -25.42 -12.37 -0.77
C CYS A 604 -25.87 -13.81 -1.05
N ARG A 605 -27.22 -14.05 -0.97
CA ARG A 605 -27.82 -15.34 -1.28
C ARG A 605 -28.21 -15.43 -2.73
N CYS A 606 -28.16 -16.64 -3.27
CA CYS A 606 -28.43 -16.90 -4.67
C CYS A 606 -29.15 -18.23 -4.89
N THR A 607 -29.83 -18.33 -6.02
CA THR A 607 -30.43 -19.55 -6.54
C THR A 607 -29.83 -19.98 -7.89
N ALA A 608 -29.22 -19.04 -8.60
CA ALA A 608 -28.52 -19.25 -9.87
C ALA A 608 -27.25 -18.40 -9.91
N THR A 609 -26.27 -18.80 -10.70
CA THR A 609 -24.99 -18.06 -10.83
C THR A 609 -25.18 -16.64 -11.41
N ALA A 610 -26.15 -16.46 -12.33
CA ALA A 610 -26.53 -15.14 -12.87
C ALA A 610 -26.99 -14.11 -11.80
N GLU A 611 -27.21 -14.53 -10.57
CA GLU A 611 -27.55 -13.69 -9.44
C GLU A 611 -26.32 -13.24 -8.63
N CYS A 612 -25.12 -13.65 -9.04
CA CYS A 612 -23.86 -13.30 -8.36
C CYS A 612 -23.13 -12.08 -8.97
N CYS A 613 -23.66 -11.50 -10.05
CA CYS A 613 -23.14 -10.30 -10.68
C CYS A 613 -24.28 -9.43 -11.22
N VAL A 614 -24.02 -8.13 -11.43
CA VAL A 614 -25.08 -7.19 -11.82
C VAL A 614 -25.43 -7.30 -13.30
N GLY A 615 -26.67 -7.70 -13.60
CA GLY A 615 -27.18 -7.74 -14.98
C GLY A 615 -26.56 -8.80 -15.89
N GLY A 616 -25.80 -9.76 -15.32
CA GLY A 616 -25.08 -10.78 -16.05
C GLY A 616 -25.88 -12.06 -16.33
N THR A 617 -25.31 -12.92 -17.16
CA THR A 617 -25.69 -14.33 -17.32
C THR A 617 -24.81 -15.19 -16.40
N ASP A 618 -25.10 -16.51 -16.31
CA ASP A 618 -24.22 -17.44 -15.59
C ASP A 618 -22.77 -17.39 -16.12
N ALA A 619 -22.57 -17.18 -17.42
CA ALA A 619 -21.23 -17.08 -18.01
C ALA A 619 -20.52 -15.77 -17.62
N ASP A 620 -21.27 -14.66 -17.59
CA ASP A 620 -20.70 -13.37 -17.21
C ASP A 620 -20.27 -13.36 -15.73
N CYS A 621 -21.10 -13.90 -14.82
CA CYS A 621 -20.75 -13.98 -13.40
C CYS A 621 -19.60 -14.97 -13.11
N LEU A 622 -19.50 -16.06 -13.88
CA LEU A 622 -18.32 -16.93 -13.82
C LEU A 622 -17.06 -16.20 -14.29
N GLU A 623 -17.16 -15.40 -15.36
CA GLU A 623 -16.04 -14.58 -15.84
C GLU A 623 -15.62 -13.50 -14.82
N GLU A 624 -16.59 -12.95 -14.08
CA GLU A 624 -16.30 -12.10 -12.92
C GLU A 624 -15.73 -12.88 -11.72
N GLY A 625 -15.68 -14.21 -11.79
CA GLY A 625 -15.08 -15.07 -10.77
C GLY A 625 -16.00 -15.48 -9.64
N TYR A 626 -17.32 -15.47 -9.87
CA TYR A 626 -18.30 -15.88 -8.85
C TYR A 626 -19.32 -16.89 -9.37
N ALA A 627 -19.71 -17.80 -8.50
CA ALA A 627 -20.73 -18.83 -8.78
C ALA A 627 -21.67 -19.02 -7.59
N CYS A 628 -22.92 -19.30 -7.87
CA CYS A 628 -23.88 -19.70 -6.84
C CYS A 628 -23.62 -21.13 -6.38
N ALA A 629 -23.11 -21.31 -5.17
CA ALA A 629 -22.78 -22.61 -4.60
C ALA A 629 -23.24 -22.74 -3.15
N ALA A 630 -23.24 -23.97 -2.65
CA ALA A 630 -23.61 -24.26 -1.26
C ALA A 630 -22.66 -23.50 -0.30
N ALA A 631 -23.24 -22.81 0.65
CA ALA A 631 -22.46 -22.16 1.70
C ALA A 631 -21.66 -23.19 2.51
N PRO A 632 -20.43 -22.87 2.96
CA PRO A 632 -19.65 -23.74 3.84
C PRO A 632 -20.40 -24.10 5.11
N ALA A 633 -20.04 -25.24 5.71
CA ALA A 633 -20.63 -25.68 6.98
C ALA A 633 -20.32 -24.63 8.08
N GLY A 634 -21.35 -24.23 8.83
CA GLY A 634 -21.22 -23.21 9.87
C GLY A 634 -21.49 -21.77 9.41
N THR A 635 -21.63 -21.52 8.10
CA THR A 635 -22.00 -20.20 7.57
C THR A 635 -23.37 -19.77 8.11
N PRO A 636 -23.50 -18.57 8.69
CA PRO A 636 -24.78 -18.04 9.16
C PRO A 636 -25.80 -17.89 8.04
N GLY A 637 -27.10 -17.97 8.38
CA GLY A 637 -28.20 -17.85 7.42
C GLY A 637 -28.49 -19.16 6.66
N THR A 638 -29.28 -19.08 5.59
CA THR A 638 -29.74 -20.27 4.85
C THR A 638 -29.64 -20.09 3.34
N GLY A 639 -29.38 -21.18 2.62
CA GLY A 639 -29.29 -21.18 1.16
C GLY A 639 -27.87 -21.11 0.62
N ASN A 640 -27.78 -21.08 -0.70
CA ASN A 640 -26.48 -20.89 -1.39
C ASN A 640 -25.99 -19.45 -1.26
N THR A 641 -24.69 -19.27 -1.44
CA THR A 641 -24.03 -17.96 -1.48
C THR A 641 -23.24 -17.78 -2.77
N CYS A 642 -22.94 -16.55 -3.13
CA CYS A 642 -22.08 -16.23 -4.25
C CYS A 642 -20.61 -16.47 -3.88
N ARG A 643 -20.11 -17.65 -4.21
CA ARG A 643 -18.77 -18.16 -3.87
C ARG A 643 -17.75 -17.78 -4.95
N ALA A 644 -16.50 -17.60 -4.54
CA ALA A 644 -15.41 -17.45 -5.51
C ALA A 644 -15.31 -18.69 -6.41
N ALA A 645 -15.12 -18.47 -7.71
CA ALA A 645 -14.90 -19.47 -8.73
C ALA A 645 -13.61 -19.18 -9.48
N HIS A 646 -13.01 -20.23 -10.05
CA HIS A 646 -11.81 -20.09 -10.89
C HIS A 646 -12.16 -20.56 -12.32
N PRO A 647 -12.63 -19.67 -13.21
CA PRO A 647 -13.10 -20.04 -14.53
C PRO A 647 -11.96 -20.41 -15.48
N HIS A 648 -10.83 -19.71 -15.39
CA HIS A 648 -9.62 -19.92 -16.21
C HIS A 648 -8.41 -19.25 -15.57
N GLY A 649 -7.22 -19.53 -16.11
CA GLY A 649 -5.99 -18.86 -15.72
C GLY A 649 -5.97 -17.38 -16.13
N VAL A 650 -5.26 -16.56 -15.36
CA VAL A 650 -5.11 -15.11 -15.56
C VAL A 650 -3.65 -14.75 -15.67
N SER A 651 -3.32 -13.81 -16.55
CA SER A 651 -1.99 -13.21 -16.68
C SER A 651 -2.02 -11.74 -16.27
N GLY A 652 -0.86 -11.17 -15.98
CA GLY A 652 -0.63 -9.74 -15.92
C GLY A 652 -0.91 -9.11 -14.56
N ILE A 653 -1.46 -7.92 -14.61
CA ILE A 653 -1.76 -7.10 -13.43
C ILE A 653 -3.26 -6.84 -13.39
N ARG A 654 -3.86 -6.99 -12.21
CA ARG A 654 -5.16 -6.44 -11.86
C ARG A 654 -5.00 -5.45 -10.72
N VAL A 655 -5.68 -4.33 -10.82
CA VAL A 655 -5.78 -3.33 -9.77
C VAL A 655 -7.19 -3.33 -9.22
N TYR A 656 -7.33 -3.41 -7.92
CA TYR A 656 -8.60 -3.36 -7.22
C TYR A 656 -8.70 -2.08 -6.41
N GLN A 657 -9.89 -1.50 -6.38
CA GLN A 657 -10.30 -0.38 -5.53
C GLN A 657 -11.56 -0.76 -4.76
N ASP A 658 -11.95 0.01 -3.77
CA ASP A 658 -13.26 -0.16 -3.16
C ASP A 658 -14.36 0.39 -4.07
N ALA A 659 -15.44 -0.37 -4.25
CA ALA A 659 -16.57 0.03 -5.12
C ALA A 659 -17.33 1.26 -4.61
N HIS A 660 -17.14 1.65 -3.35
CA HIS A 660 -17.75 2.80 -2.70
C HIS A 660 -16.73 3.87 -2.34
N ASP A 661 -15.47 3.72 -2.83
CA ASP A 661 -14.34 4.62 -2.54
C ASP A 661 -14.11 4.80 -1.02
N SER A 662 -14.37 3.75 -0.24
CA SER A 662 -14.35 3.80 1.22
C SER A 662 -13.04 3.33 1.84
N TRP A 663 -12.09 2.81 1.06
CA TRP A 663 -10.77 2.52 1.59
C TRP A 663 -10.04 3.80 1.98
N VAL A 664 -9.30 3.74 3.05
CA VAL A 664 -8.54 4.90 3.52
C VAL A 664 -7.41 5.22 2.54
N ARG A 665 -6.84 6.39 2.71
CA ARG A 665 -5.68 6.84 1.97
C ARG A 665 -4.51 5.87 2.10
N SER A 666 -3.70 5.75 1.03
CA SER A 666 -2.35 5.21 1.09
C SER A 666 -1.36 6.13 0.38
N ARG A 667 -0.07 5.86 0.54
CA ARG A 667 0.98 6.56 -0.20
C ARG A 667 0.95 6.14 -1.68
N THR A 668 1.39 7.05 -2.56
CA THR A 668 1.53 6.82 -4.00
C THR A 668 2.81 6.07 -4.37
N ILE A 669 3.50 5.47 -3.39
CA ILE A 669 4.79 4.82 -3.60
C ILE A 669 4.90 3.47 -2.86
N TRP A 670 5.42 2.48 -3.61
CA TRP A 670 5.98 1.22 -3.11
C TRP A 670 7.26 0.97 -3.89
N SER A 671 8.41 1.25 -3.29
CA SER A 671 9.66 1.44 -4.02
C SER A 671 10.49 0.19 -4.27
N GLN A 672 10.37 -0.83 -3.43
CA GLN A 672 11.20 -2.05 -3.46
C GLN A 672 10.53 -3.19 -2.71
N HIS A 673 10.99 -4.44 -2.93
CA HIS A 673 10.40 -5.62 -2.29
C HIS A 673 10.55 -5.62 -0.76
N ALA A 674 11.72 -5.22 -0.24
CA ALA A 674 11.95 -5.03 1.18
C ALA A 674 11.50 -3.61 1.59
N TYR A 675 10.21 -3.31 1.38
CA TYR A 675 9.65 -1.99 1.63
C TYR A 675 9.52 -1.71 3.12
N ALA A 676 10.01 -0.54 3.52
CA ALA A 676 9.73 0.09 4.79
C ALA A 676 9.37 1.56 4.55
N VAL A 677 8.32 2.03 5.19
CA VAL A 677 7.66 3.31 4.87
C VAL A 677 8.58 4.53 5.00
N THR A 678 9.55 4.50 5.91
CA THR A 678 10.48 5.61 6.16
C THR A 678 11.68 5.64 5.22
N HIS A 679 11.87 4.59 4.38
CA HIS A 679 13.04 4.44 3.52
C HIS A 679 12.96 5.23 2.20
N ILE A 680 11.79 5.76 1.88
CA ILE A 680 11.53 6.51 0.65
C ILE A 680 10.55 7.65 0.90
N ASN A 681 10.79 8.82 0.32
CA ASN A 681 9.86 9.94 0.34
C ASN A 681 8.77 9.76 -0.73
N GLU A 682 7.64 10.47 -0.56
CA GLU A 682 6.49 10.43 -1.48
C GLU A 682 6.85 10.84 -2.91
N ASP A 683 7.84 11.73 -3.07
CA ASP A 683 8.32 12.18 -4.38
C ASP A 683 9.40 11.27 -5.01
N GLY A 684 9.64 10.08 -4.44
CA GLY A 684 10.61 9.11 -4.92
C GLY A 684 12.07 9.41 -4.53
N THR A 685 12.32 10.50 -3.80
CA THR A 685 13.67 10.78 -3.27
C THR A 685 13.99 9.88 -2.07
N VAL A 686 15.24 9.49 -1.95
CA VAL A 686 15.73 8.66 -0.84
C VAL A 686 16.20 9.58 0.30
N PRO A 687 15.68 9.45 1.52
CA PRO A 687 16.16 10.25 2.64
C PRO A 687 17.61 9.86 2.99
N PRO A 688 18.49 10.84 3.28
CA PRO A 688 19.81 10.55 3.83
C PRO A 688 19.71 9.78 5.15
N ARG A 689 20.65 8.88 5.43
CA ARG A 689 20.64 8.07 6.66
C ARG A 689 20.57 8.93 7.93
N SER A 690 21.16 10.10 7.95
CA SER A 690 21.14 11.03 9.08
C SER A 690 19.75 11.63 9.37
N THR A 691 18.82 11.53 8.41
CA THR A 691 17.43 11.97 8.53
C THR A 691 16.46 10.81 8.45
N TRP A 692 16.94 9.61 8.16
CA TRP A 692 16.14 8.39 8.13
C TRP A 692 15.60 8.11 9.54
N GLN A 693 14.30 8.00 9.66
CA GLN A 693 13.67 7.66 10.92
C GLN A 693 13.51 6.15 11.00
N ASP A 694 13.93 5.60 12.13
CA ASP A 694 13.61 4.22 12.46
C ASP A 694 12.10 4.13 12.66
N ASN A 695 11.41 3.45 11.75
CA ASN A 695 9.95 3.41 11.72
C ASN A 695 9.33 2.87 13.01
N TRP A 696 9.97 1.89 13.68
CA TRP A 696 9.52 1.33 14.96
C TRP A 696 9.56 2.31 16.15
N LEU A 697 10.25 3.45 16.06
CA LEU A 697 10.20 4.49 17.10
C LEU A 697 8.87 5.26 17.10
N ASN A 698 8.08 5.13 16.04
CA ASN A 698 6.71 5.61 15.98
C ASN A 698 5.77 4.39 15.99
N PRO A 699 4.90 4.22 17.01
CA PRO A 699 4.00 3.06 17.06
C PRO A 699 3.14 2.88 15.81
N ASP A 700 2.70 3.96 15.18
CA ASP A 700 1.89 3.90 13.96
C ASP A 700 2.68 3.44 12.72
N LEU A 701 4.01 3.38 12.81
CA LEU A 701 4.91 2.96 11.73
C LEU A 701 5.71 1.69 12.07
N ASN A 702 5.43 1.05 13.21
CA ASN A 702 6.13 -0.16 13.64
C ASN A 702 5.68 -1.39 12.82
N ASN A 703 5.99 -1.36 11.54
CA ASN A 703 5.56 -2.34 10.55
C ASN A 703 6.66 -2.64 9.51
N PHE A 704 6.47 -3.66 8.69
CA PHE A 704 7.38 -4.00 7.59
C PHE A 704 6.61 -4.65 6.43
N ARG A 705 6.87 -4.22 5.19
CA ARG A 705 6.10 -4.57 3.99
C ARG A 705 4.63 -4.18 4.12
N GLN A 706 4.41 -3.02 4.71
CA GLN A 706 3.13 -2.36 4.83
C GLN A 706 3.22 -0.94 4.30
N ASN A 707 2.23 -0.50 3.55
CA ASN A 707 2.04 0.91 3.28
C ASN A 707 1.19 1.54 4.41
N VAL A 708 1.20 2.86 4.48
CA VAL A 708 0.48 3.62 5.50
C VAL A 708 -0.24 4.79 4.83
N PRO A 709 -1.18 5.43 5.51
CA PRO A 709 -1.89 6.59 4.96
C PRO A 709 -1.01 7.77 4.55
N GLY A 710 0.26 7.81 4.96
CA GLY A 710 1.18 8.92 4.64
C GLY A 710 1.01 10.17 5.51
N VAL A 711 -0.02 10.23 6.33
CA VAL A 711 -0.33 11.25 7.33
C VAL A 711 -0.81 10.59 8.61
N ALA A 712 -0.80 11.33 9.72
CA ALA A 712 -1.14 10.80 11.04
C ALA A 712 -2.60 10.33 11.20
N ASN A 713 -3.49 10.65 10.27
CA ASN A 713 -4.90 10.26 10.32
C ASN A 713 -5.35 9.71 8.98
N GLY A 714 -5.44 8.40 8.86
CA GLY A 714 -5.89 7.70 7.65
C GLY A 714 -7.35 7.99 7.25
N LEU A 715 -8.16 8.53 8.15
CA LEU A 715 -9.53 8.96 7.89
C LEU A 715 -9.65 10.41 7.46
N ALA A 716 -8.55 11.19 7.52
CA ALA A 716 -8.56 12.57 7.05
C ALA A 716 -9.03 12.62 5.59
N THR A 717 -9.89 13.57 5.26
CA THR A 717 -10.63 13.61 4.00
C THR A 717 -10.58 15.02 3.42
N PRO A 718 -10.57 15.20 2.10
CA PRO A 718 -10.77 16.50 1.46
C PRO A 718 -12.20 17.00 1.66
N ASP A 719 -12.41 18.30 1.43
CA ASP A 719 -13.70 18.97 1.45
C ASP A 719 -13.68 20.07 0.37
N LEU A 720 -14.35 19.85 -0.72
CA LEU A 720 -14.34 20.77 -1.84
C LEU A 720 -15.39 21.85 -1.69
N THR A 721 -15.01 23.07 -1.94
CA THR A 721 -15.95 24.20 -1.99
C THR A 721 -15.78 24.98 -3.29
N ALA A 722 -16.88 25.53 -3.82
CA ALA A 722 -16.86 26.46 -4.94
C ALA A 722 -17.17 27.88 -4.45
N GLY A 723 -16.27 28.82 -4.71
CA GLY A 723 -16.49 30.22 -4.36
C GLY A 723 -17.37 30.96 -5.36
N ALA A 724 -18.00 32.05 -4.91
CA ALA A 724 -18.65 32.99 -5.79
C ALA A 724 -17.64 33.70 -6.68
N SER A 725 -18.03 34.10 -7.87
CA SER A 725 -17.16 34.79 -8.82
C SER A 725 -17.88 35.67 -9.79
N THR A 726 -17.13 36.31 -10.68
CA THR A 726 -17.58 37.19 -11.74
C THR A 726 -17.41 36.52 -13.10
N PHE A 727 -17.97 37.09 -14.13
CA PHE A 727 -17.81 36.64 -15.52
C PHE A 727 -17.27 37.78 -16.42
N ALA A 728 -16.77 37.39 -17.59
CA ALA A 728 -16.32 38.32 -18.61
C ALA A 728 -16.97 38.00 -19.96
N CYS A 729 -17.52 39.00 -20.65
CA CYS A 729 -18.11 38.83 -21.97
C CYS A 729 -17.06 39.02 -23.07
N SER A 730 -17.14 38.15 -24.09
CA SER A 730 -16.32 38.20 -25.30
C SER A 730 -17.15 37.89 -26.55
N ALA A 731 -16.55 38.00 -27.74
CA ALA A 731 -17.21 37.55 -28.97
C ALA A 731 -17.48 36.02 -29.01
N ALA A 732 -16.83 35.26 -28.14
CA ALA A 732 -17.04 33.80 -28.02
C ALA A 732 -18.13 33.42 -27.01
N GLY A 733 -18.65 34.38 -26.23
CA GLY A 733 -19.63 34.15 -25.17
C GLY A 733 -19.19 34.70 -23.82
N ALA A 734 -19.76 34.19 -22.73
CA ALA A 734 -19.38 34.50 -21.36
C ALA A 734 -18.25 33.58 -20.91
N GLU A 735 -17.11 34.12 -20.52
CA GLU A 735 -16.08 33.41 -19.79
C GLU A 735 -16.49 33.40 -18.32
N LEU A 736 -16.85 32.19 -17.81
CA LEU A 736 -17.22 31.94 -16.43
C LEU A 736 -15.97 31.45 -15.71
N LYS A 737 -15.78 31.91 -14.47
CA LYS A 737 -14.63 31.52 -13.60
C LYS A 737 -15.16 31.20 -12.22
N ALA A 738 -14.51 30.27 -11.53
CA ALA A 738 -14.78 30.04 -10.12
C ALA A 738 -13.54 29.50 -9.42
N PRO A 739 -13.25 29.94 -8.19
CA PRO A 739 -12.28 29.29 -7.35
C PRO A 739 -12.88 27.99 -6.81
N ILE A 740 -12.13 26.93 -6.92
CA ILE A 740 -12.41 25.63 -6.31
C ILE A 740 -11.35 25.44 -5.23
N CYS A 741 -11.75 25.22 -4.00
CA CYS A 741 -10.89 25.14 -2.84
C CYS A 741 -11.05 23.80 -2.15
N ASN A 742 -9.94 23.27 -1.62
CA ASN A 742 -9.97 22.15 -0.68
C ASN A 742 -9.94 22.70 0.75
N ARG A 743 -11.03 22.55 1.48
CA ARG A 743 -11.20 23.01 2.88
C ARG A 743 -11.09 21.88 3.88
N GLY A 744 -10.86 20.64 3.43
CA GLY A 744 -10.69 19.49 4.28
C GLY A 744 -9.28 19.32 4.85
N ALA A 745 -9.05 18.19 5.48
CA ALA A 745 -7.82 17.86 6.17
C ALA A 745 -6.76 17.19 5.27
N GLU A 746 -7.16 16.69 4.08
CA GLU A 746 -6.31 15.95 3.16
C GLU A 746 -6.20 16.59 1.78
N PRO A 747 -5.09 16.42 1.05
CA PRO A 747 -4.99 16.76 -0.34
C PRO A 747 -6.00 16.00 -1.22
N ILE A 748 -6.37 16.61 -2.34
CA ILE A 748 -7.18 15.94 -3.37
C ILE A 748 -6.47 16.05 -4.73
N GLY A 749 -6.53 14.99 -5.52
CA GLY A 749 -5.89 14.89 -6.82
C GLY A 749 -6.43 15.91 -7.84
N SER A 750 -5.70 16.11 -8.93
CA SER A 750 -6.15 16.91 -10.07
C SER A 750 -7.29 16.23 -10.85
N GLY A 751 -7.92 16.98 -11.76
CA GLY A 751 -8.97 16.42 -12.61
C GLY A 751 -10.37 16.47 -12.00
N ILE A 752 -10.56 17.20 -10.90
CA ILE A 752 -11.88 17.40 -10.27
C ILE A 752 -12.83 18.03 -11.29
N SER A 753 -13.97 17.39 -11.51
CA SER A 753 -15.00 17.91 -12.43
C SER A 753 -15.67 19.14 -11.83
N VAL A 754 -15.92 20.16 -12.64
CA VAL A 754 -16.60 21.39 -12.23
C VAL A 754 -17.65 21.76 -13.25
N GLY A 755 -18.91 21.70 -12.86
CA GLY A 755 -20.06 22.07 -13.68
C GLY A 755 -20.54 23.50 -13.43
N PHE A 756 -20.86 24.22 -14.50
CA PHE A 756 -21.48 25.55 -14.45
C PHE A 756 -22.90 25.45 -14.98
N TYR A 757 -23.89 25.70 -14.14
CA TYR A 757 -25.29 25.44 -14.41
C TYR A 757 -26.13 26.74 -14.45
N ALA A 758 -26.83 26.98 -15.54
CA ALA A 758 -27.78 28.07 -15.68
C ALA A 758 -29.21 27.50 -15.72
N ASP A 759 -30.09 27.96 -14.84
CA ASP A 759 -31.46 27.44 -14.69
C ASP A 759 -31.49 25.88 -14.63
N GLY A 760 -30.53 25.26 -13.97
CA GLY A 760 -30.42 23.81 -13.83
C GLY A 760 -29.90 23.06 -15.06
N ASN A 761 -29.48 23.76 -16.12
CA ASN A 761 -28.88 23.17 -17.31
C ASN A 761 -27.39 23.47 -17.35
N LEU A 762 -26.59 22.47 -17.72
CA LEU A 762 -25.14 22.64 -17.87
C LEU A 762 -24.83 23.67 -18.97
N ALA A 763 -24.25 24.80 -18.59
CA ALA A 763 -23.81 25.86 -19.49
C ALA A 763 -22.43 25.55 -20.08
N CYS A 764 -21.48 25.15 -19.27
CA CYS A 764 -20.17 24.61 -19.64
C CYS A 764 -19.53 23.89 -18.44
N ALA A 765 -18.43 23.21 -18.67
CA ALA A 765 -17.69 22.49 -17.63
C ALA A 765 -16.17 22.77 -17.72
N ALA A 766 -15.50 22.58 -16.62
CA ALA A 766 -14.03 22.67 -16.50
C ALA A 766 -13.52 21.52 -15.61
N THR A 767 -12.21 21.40 -15.47
CA THR A 767 -11.57 20.50 -14.52
C THR A 767 -10.39 21.20 -13.85
N THR A 768 -10.05 20.83 -12.64
CA THR A 768 -8.83 21.30 -12.00
C THR A 768 -7.59 20.72 -12.70
N SER A 769 -6.52 21.49 -12.75
CA SER A 769 -5.28 21.13 -13.46
C SER A 769 -4.19 20.62 -12.53
N LYS A 770 -4.31 20.84 -11.24
CA LYS A 770 -3.35 20.43 -10.18
C LYS A 770 -4.06 19.81 -8.99
N ALA A 771 -3.33 19.06 -8.19
CA ALA A 771 -3.79 18.64 -6.87
C ALA A 771 -3.96 19.88 -5.97
N LEU A 772 -4.93 19.83 -5.05
CA LEU A 772 -5.21 20.89 -4.09
C LEU A 772 -4.87 20.39 -2.68
N ASN A 773 -3.87 21.00 -2.07
CA ASN A 773 -3.56 20.78 -0.66
C ASN A 773 -4.64 21.39 0.25
N PRO A 774 -4.76 20.96 1.51
CA PRO A 774 -5.62 21.59 2.50
C PRO A 774 -5.44 23.11 2.57
N GLY A 775 -6.54 23.85 2.40
CA GLY A 775 -6.56 25.31 2.34
C GLY A 775 -6.16 25.91 0.98
N GLU A 776 -5.84 25.10 -0.04
CA GLU A 776 -5.44 25.58 -1.37
C GLU A 776 -6.63 25.69 -2.30
N CYS A 777 -6.57 26.67 -3.22
CA CYS A 777 -7.58 26.91 -4.23
C CYS A 777 -6.95 26.96 -5.63
N GLU A 778 -7.76 26.58 -6.64
CA GLU A 778 -7.50 26.80 -8.06
C GLU A 778 -8.69 27.51 -8.69
N THR A 779 -8.45 28.54 -9.52
CA THR A 779 -9.50 29.14 -10.30
C THR A 779 -9.62 28.44 -11.65
N VAL A 780 -10.74 27.75 -11.85
CA VAL A 780 -11.09 27.12 -13.13
C VAL A 780 -11.94 28.04 -13.98
N SER A 781 -11.95 27.83 -15.31
CA SER A 781 -12.76 28.62 -16.23
C SER A 781 -13.30 27.80 -17.39
N CYS A 782 -14.48 28.18 -17.86
CA CYS A 782 -15.07 27.69 -19.11
C CYS A 782 -15.81 28.79 -19.88
N THR A 783 -16.11 28.56 -21.16
CA THR A 783 -16.81 29.52 -21.99
C THR A 783 -18.23 29.05 -22.28
N TRP A 784 -19.21 29.84 -21.84
CA TRP A 784 -20.63 29.64 -22.17
C TRP A 784 -20.96 30.37 -23.47
N THR A 785 -21.03 29.63 -24.59
CA THR A 785 -21.22 30.20 -25.92
C THR A 785 -22.62 30.80 -26.13
N ASP A 786 -23.64 30.26 -25.49
CA ASP A 786 -25.04 30.65 -25.62
C ASP A 786 -25.49 31.51 -24.42
N ALA A 787 -24.58 32.29 -23.85
CA ALA A 787 -24.89 33.17 -22.73
C ALA A 787 -26.04 34.16 -23.09
N PRO A 788 -26.94 34.42 -22.14
CA PRO A 788 -28.10 35.26 -22.40
C PRO A 788 -27.74 36.71 -22.75
N THR A 789 -28.45 37.31 -23.69
CA THR A 789 -28.22 38.69 -24.15
C THR A 789 -29.27 39.68 -23.64
N SER A 790 -30.41 39.18 -23.19
CA SER A 790 -31.59 40.03 -22.86
C SER A 790 -32.03 39.96 -21.40
N SER A 791 -31.66 38.90 -20.68
CA SER A 791 -32.01 38.69 -19.26
C SER A 791 -30.76 38.32 -18.48
N GLU A 792 -30.71 38.70 -17.22
CA GLU A 792 -29.67 38.24 -16.30
C GLU A 792 -30.06 36.87 -15.76
N VAL A 793 -29.07 35.96 -15.69
CA VAL A 793 -29.20 34.59 -15.15
C VAL A 793 -28.10 34.35 -14.17
N ASP A 794 -28.44 33.86 -13.00
CA ASP A 794 -27.43 33.37 -12.02
C ASP A 794 -26.94 31.99 -12.42
N VAL A 795 -25.62 31.78 -12.42
CA VAL A 795 -25.01 30.50 -12.73
C VAL A 795 -24.55 29.87 -11.43
N THR A 796 -25.02 28.65 -11.15
CA THR A 796 -24.53 27.81 -10.06
C THR A 796 -23.28 27.09 -10.52
N VAL A 797 -22.20 27.16 -9.73
CA VAL A 797 -20.99 26.39 -9.92
C VAL A 797 -21.01 25.23 -8.95
N ILE A 798 -20.71 24.03 -9.39
CA ILE A 798 -20.64 22.83 -8.54
C ILE A 798 -19.27 22.21 -8.71
N ALA A 799 -18.49 22.17 -7.64
CA ALA A 799 -17.26 21.38 -7.56
C ALA A 799 -17.64 19.90 -7.42
N ASP A 800 -16.87 19.03 -8.05
CA ASP A 800 -17.18 17.60 -8.17
C ASP A 800 -18.63 17.30 -8.57
N ASP A 801 -19.06 17.93 -9.68
CA ASP A 801 -20.45 17.85 -10.18
C ASP A 801 -20.86 16.44 -10.64
N LYS A 802 -19.95 15.48 -10.66
CA LYS A 802 -20.19 14.06 -10.94
C LYS A 802 -20.20 13.18 -9.70
N SER A 803 -19.84 13.75 -8.54
CA SER A 803 -19.64 13.01 -7.29
C SER A 803 -18.68 11.82 -7.49
N ASP A 804 -17.52 12.10 -8.14
CA ASP A 804 -16.50 11.12 -8.42
C ASP A 804 -15.48 11.01 -7.26
N ARG A 805 -15.57 11.92 -6.26
CA ARG A 805 -14.66 12.01 -5.12
C ARG A 805 -15.43 11.94 -3.81
N ASN A 806 -14.91 11.18 -2.85
CA ASN A 806 -15.43 11.22 -1.48
C ASN A 806 -14.89 12.42 -0.72
N GLU A 807 -15.79 13.14 -0.10
CA GLU A 807 -15.53 14.33 0.67
C GLU A 807 -16.16 14.20 2.07
N CYS A 808 -15.68 14.96 3.03
CA CYS A 808 -16.37 14.94 4.32
C CYS A 808 -17.71 15.69 4.30
N ARG A 809 -17.94 16.57 3.29
CA ARG A 809 -19.19 17.30 3.12
C ARG A 809 -19.50 17.47 1.64
N GLU A 810 -20.59 16.86 1.20
CA GLU A 810 -21.03 16.90 -0.20
C GLU A 810 -21.96 18.08 -0.52
N ALA A 811 -22.54 18.72 0.49
CA ALA A 811 -23.57 19.74 0.28
C ALA A 811 -23.02 21.17 0.15
N ASN A 812 -21.75 21.43 0.54
CA ASN A 812 -21.12 22.74 0.50
C ASN A 812 -20.37 23.06 -0.80
N ASN A 813 -20.39 22.16 -1.79
CA ASN A 813 -19.64 22.22 -3.06
C ASN A 813 -20.11 23.32 -4.02
N GLN A 814 -21.05 24.18 -3.63
CA GLN A 814 -21.73 25.12 -4.53
C GLN A 814 -21.25 26.55 -4.38
N GLY A 815 -21.02 27.19 -5.54
CA GLY A 815 -20.76 28.63 -5.66
C GLY A 815 -21.72 29.31 -6.63
N THR A 816 -21.70 30.64 -6.68
CA THR A 816 -22.61 31.42 -7.53
C THR A 816 -21.89 32.48 -8.36
N ILE A 817 -22.22 32.58 -9.65
CA ILE A 817 -21.87 33.70 -10.53
C ILE A 817 -23.15 34.47 -10.82
N PRO A 818 -23.40 35.64 -10.18
CA PRO A 818 -24.65 36.34 -10.31
C PRO A 818 -24.75 37.14 -11.58
N GLY A 819 -25.98 37.24 -12.14
CA GLY A 819 -26.38 38.17 -13.14
C GLY A 819 -25.68 38.08 -14.49
N VAL A 820 -25.36 36.84 -14.96
CA VAL A 820 -24.67 36.63 -16.24
C VAL A 820 -25.55 37.08 -17.40
N ARG A 821 -25.02 38.07 -18.14
CA ARG A 821 -25.64 38.59 -19.37
C ARG A 821 -24.54 39.15 -20.28
N CYS A 822 -24.45 38.73 -21.51
CA CYS A 822 -23.52 39.26 -22.50
C CYS A 822 -24.25 39.98 -23.64
N GLU A 823 -24.20 41.30 -23.65
CA GLU A 823 -24.69 42.09 -24.78
C GLU A 823 -23.87 41.83 -26.04
N PRO A 824 -24.50 41.67 -27.23
CA PRO A 824 -23.73 41.52 -28.44
C PRO A 824 -22.85 42.77 -28.65
N PRO A 825 -21.62 42.65 -29.18
CA PRO A 825 -20.80 43.80 -29.47
C PRO A 825 -21.55 44.75 -30.40
N ALA A 826 -21.61 46.06 -30.04
CA ALA A 826 -22.30 47.09 -30.75
C ALA A 826 -21.78 47.32 -32.18
#